data_83a723c6cb135519ed62d5a5df063ca3
#
_entry.id   83a723c6cb135519ed62d5a5df063ca3
#
_cell.length_a   1.000
_cell.length_b   1.000
_cell.length_c   1.000
_cell.angle_alpha   90.00
_cell.angle_beta   90.00
_cell.angle_gamma   90.00
#
_symmetry.space_group_name_H-M   'P 1'
#
loop_
_entity.id
_entity.type
_entity.pdbx_description
1 polymer ?
#
loop_
_entity_poly.entity_id
_entity_poly.type
_entity_poly.pdbx_seq_one_letter_code
_entity_poly.pdbx_strand_id
1 'polypeptide(L)'
;MLLSTQFFVATTGNDDHDGSKEAPFLTITKAQMTVRNIIHKGMNHDVIVFVFGGTYYLGDTWKLDERDSGSNGYRVSYCNVPGEEVKIIGGRPITNWEPYSADMWRAWVGTGISFHTLYANGERIAKARLPATGYFQVDGEAEAACREGIYYQEGDIPEGSDLTQAQVFVWPGKGEWNWFSELRSVKSHDAKARFVSFQQPSIWEIGEGSRYFMQGSLDFLQAPGQFHFAEKGGWLYYKPRKGSPLHQEIIAPTVTRLIELKGKDQDEPIQYLHFHGLQFSCTDFWSDYQMIQEDEGLSNVERDEHREGLVYMQYATDIELSHCQLINSGSCGIFLDHQTRNIRIHGNIIEHLGYMGICASGYSPLQGSFISAEASYTNKEHRITNNVIRYGGELIGHGCGILLYQSGDNEITHNRISHMPRYGISLKGLRHKVMPANIYGIPVTWENHWDFLHSRNNYIAYNDISNVMIDSQDGGMIESWGVGTGNAIHGNRLHDSGIHFSFGFGIYLDDASDYFTVTQNVLTGLYSTGEGKLWMLIFSKGIGNLIQGNLLVSNPDAIAAIGTQEMAGEDNKEVTVKGNIIYNSGYLYYFVNWREDKFAEANYNLYWSDRFQGVCQVAGKLPLPSSGADLLGREVYDWQAWRSLIGGKFDAHSLIADPQVRQLPDGEIRLEITSPAYLLGWVDIDDKQIGPQ
;
A
#
# COMPACT_ATOMS: atom_id res chain seq x y z
N MET A 1 -12.32 -3.66 40.16
CA MET A 1 -11.15 -4.08 39.37
C MET A 1 -11.45 -5.49 38.90
N LEU A 2 -11.42 -5.74 37.61
CA LEU A 2 -11.45 -7.11 37.11
C LEU A 2 -10.16 -7.78 37.56
N LEU A 3 -10.25 -8.98 38.11
CA LEU A 3 -9.09 -9.76 38.53
C LEU A 3 -8.31 -10.14 37.25
N SER A 4 -6.98 -9.93 37.24
CA SER A 4 -6.09 -10.38 36.17
C SER A 4 -4.86 -11.04 36.77
N THR A 5 -4.33 -12.07 36.13
CA THR A 5 -3.00 -12.59 36.44
C THR A 5 -1.97 -11.72 35.70
N GLN A 6 -0.94 -11.26 36.39
CA GLN A 6 0.08 -10.38 35.84
C GLN A 6 1.46 -11.01 35.93
N PHE A 7 2.22 -10.94 34.83
CA PHE A 7 3.63 -11.27 34.77
C PHE A 7 4.42 -10.08 34.27
N PHE A 8 5.70 -10.07 34.61
CA PHE A 8 6.59 -8.99 34.25
C PHE A 8 7.85 -9.52 33.58
N VAL A 9 8.32 -8.82 32.55
CA VAL A 9 9.56 -9.10 31.83
C VAL A 9 10.45 -7.87 31.91
N ALA A 10 11.74 -8.02 32.20
CA ALA A 10 12.70 -6.92 32.26
C ALA A 10 14.07 -7.37 31.69
N THR A 11 14.79 -6.47 31.04
CA THR A 11 16.18 -6.73 30.56
C THR A 11 17.16 -7.06 31.69
N THR A 12 16.83 -6.73 32.92
CA THR A 12 17.57 -7.06 34.14
C THR A 12 16.95 -8.22 34.92
N GLY A 13 15.93 -8.90 34.37
CA GLY A 13 15.25 -10.02 34.99
C GLY A 13 16.06 -11.31 34.99
N ASN A 14 15.43 -12.41 35.43
CA ASN A 14 15.99 -13.75 35.38
C ASN A 14 14.86 -14.76 35.10
N ASP A 15 15.06 -15.69 34.19
CA ASP A 15 14.06 -16.67 33.81
C ASP A 15 13.82 -17.77 34.89
N ASP A 16 14.62 -17.80 35.93
CA ASP A 16 14.39 -18.62 37.14
C ASP A 16 13.46 -17.94 38.18
N HIS A 17 13.13 -16.66 37.96
CA HIS A 17 12.18 -15.92 38.79
C HIS A 17 10.73 -16.39 38.57
N ASP A 18 9.82 -15.90 39.39
CA ASP A 18 8.39 -16.23 39.32
C ASP A 18 7.57 -15.33 38.39
N GLY A 19 8.19 -14.27 37.84
CA GLY A 19 7.56 -13.31 36.94
C GLY A 19 6.73 -12.25 37.65
N SER A 20 6.84 -12.12 38.98
CA SER A 20 6.25 -10.99 39.71
C SER A 20 6.94 -9.67 39.34
N LYS A 21 6.35 -8.54 39.75
CA LYS A 21 6.91 -7.23 39.49
C LYS A 21 8.28 -7.04 40.14
N GLU A 22 8.49 -7.63 41.29
CA GLU A 22 9.71 -7.59 42.09
C GLU A 22 10.75 -8.62 41.60
N ALA A 23 10.32 -9.68 40.94
CA ALA A 23 11.18 -10.74 40.41
C ALA A 23 10.76 -11.09 38.94
N PRO A 24 10.99 -10.16 37.97
CA PRO A 24 10.57 -10.30 36.60
C PRO A 24 11.35 -11.38 35.85
N PHE A 25 10.77 -11.94 34.80
CA PHE A 25 11.47 -12.78 33.84
C PHE A 25 12.46 -11.96 33.02
N LEU A 26 13.49 -12.61 32.49
CA LEU A 26 14.44 -12.01 31.57
C LEU A 26 13.88 -11.97 30.13
N THR A 27 13.17 -13.00 29.71
CA THR A 27 12.77 -13.18 28.32
C THR A 27 11.24 -13.21 28.12
N ILE A 28 10.79 -12.68 27.00
CA ILE A 28 9.39 -12.77 26.57
C ILE A 28 9.00 -14.24 26.36
N THR A 29 9.93 -15.07 25.88
CA THR A 29 9.71 -16.51 25.68
C THR A 29 9.38 -17.22 26.98
N LYS A 30 10.06 -16.89 28.09
CA LYS A 30 9.74 -17.45 29.40
C LYS A 30 8.35 -17.04 29.88
N ALA A 31 7.98 -15.79 29.68
CA ALA A 31 6.63 -15.31 29.99
C ALA A 31 5.57 -16.07 29.17
N GLN A 32 5.78 -16.23 27.86
CA GLN A 32 4.91 -16.99 26.97
C GLN A 32 4.72 -18.44 27.47
N MET A 33 5.80 -19.14 27.78
CA MET A 33 5.71 -20.51 28.31
C MET A 33 4.92 -20.58 29.62
N THR A 34 5.06 -19.56 30.47
CA THR A 34 4.33 -19.49 31.75
C THR A 34 2.84 -19.25 31.51
N VAL A 35 2.50 -18.38 30.56
CA VAL A 35 1.10 -18.11 30.12
C VAL A 35 0.47 -19.37 29.55
N ARG A 36 1.15 -20.12 28.68
CA ARG A 36 0.67 -21.41 28.13
C ARG A 36 0.28 -22.40 29.24
N ASN A 37 1.01 -22.45 30.35
CA ASN A 37 0.67 -23.30 31.48
C ASN A 37 -0.62 -22.88 32.17
N ILE A 38 -0.96 -21.58 32.19
CA ILE A 38 -2.23 -21.09 32.73
C ILE A 38 -3.37 -21.44 31.77
N ILE A 39 -3.19 -21.18 30.47
CA ILE A 39 -4.18 -21.50 29.44
C ILE A 39 -4.53 -22.99 29.49
N HIS A 40 -3.52 -23.86 29.59
CA HIS A 40 -3.71 -25.31 29.67
C HIS A 40 -4.50 -25.76 30.92
N LYS A 41 -4.34 -25.04 32.03
CA LYS A 41 -5.12 -25.29 33.27
C LYS A 41 -6.56 -24.73 33.23
N GLY A 42 -6.86 -23.91 32.23
CA GLY A 42 -8.11 -23.22 32.05
C GLY A 42 -8.09 -21.81 32.64
N MET A 43 -8.30 -20.81 31.77
CA MET A 43 -8.39 -19.39 32.16
C MET A 43 -9.71 -19.11 32.87
N ASN A 44 -9.67 -18.31 33.92
CA ASN A 44 -10.83 -17.81 34.67
C ASN A 44 -10.78 -16.28 34.85
N HIS A 45 -9.78 -15.62 34.28
CA HIS A 45 -9.58 -14.17 34.15
C HIS A 45 -8.52 -13.88 33.10
N ASP A 46 -8.39 -12.60 32.72
CA ASP A 46 -7.39 -12.15 31.78
C ASP A 46 -5.96 -12.38 32.30
N VAL A 47 -5.03 -12.65 31.40
CA VAL A 47 -3.59 -12.73 31.69
C VAL A 47 -2.88 -11.58 31.00
N ILE A 48 -2.08 -10.83 31.74
CA ILE A 48 -1.34 -9.68 31.23
C ILE A 48 0.16 -9.88 31.48
N VAL A 49 0.94 -9.81 30.43
CA VAL A 49 2.40 -9.76 30.49
C VAL A 49 2.84 -8.32 30.29
N PHE A 50 3.33 -7.69 31.34
CA PHE A 50 3.92 -6.37 31.30
C PHE A 50 5.41 -6.47 30.98
N VAL A 51 5.85 -5.72 29.98
CA VAL A 51 7.24 -5.61 29.58
C VAL A 51 7.77 -4.26 30.05
N PHE A 52 8.83 -4.30 30.87
CA PHE A 52 9.52 -3.07 31.29
C PHE A 52 10.30 -2.43 30.15
N GLY A 53 10.52 -1.13 30.25
CA GLY A 53 11.28 -0.37 29.27
C GLY A 53 12.68 -0.93 29.02
N GLY A 54 13.08 -0.91 27.76
CA GLY A 54 14.38 -1.40 27.33
C GLY A 54 14.35 -1.99 25.93
N THR A 55 15.51 -2.47 25.46
CA THR A 55 15.68 -3.08 24.16
C THR A 55 15.84 -4.60 24.27
N TYR A 56 14.96 -5.33 23.61
CA TYR A 56 14.92 -6.78 23.59
C TYR A 56 15.28 -7.27 22.17
N TYR A 57 16.45 -7.84 22.03
CA TYR A 57 16.94 -8.39 20.76
C TYR A 57 16.45 -9.83 20.59
N LEU A 58 15.65 -10.08 19.57
CA LEU A 58 15.21 -11.42 19.20
C LEU A 58 16.05 -11.94 18.03
N GLY A 59 16.75 -13.04 18.24
CA GLY A 59 17.53 -13.73 17.19
C GLY A 59 16.66 -14.52 16.23
N ASP A 60 15.46 -14.91 16.67
CA ASP A 60 14.48 -15.71 15.95
C ASP A 60 13.10 -15.06 16.01
N THR A 61 12.23 -15.42 15.08
CA THR A 61 10.82 -15.00 15.06
C THR A 61 10.11 -15.40 16.35
N TRP A 62 9.42 -14.46 16.99
CA TRP A 62 8.53 -14.75 18.11
C TRP A 62 7.24 -15.39 17.59
N LYS A 63 7.14 -16.72 17.78
CA LYS A 63 6.03 -17.54 17.30
C LYS A 63 5.00 -17.78 18.38
N LEU A 64 3.76 -17.42 18.05
CA LEU A 64 2.58 -17.71 18.84
C LEU A 64 1.63 -18.59 18.00
N ASP A 65 1.05 -19.59 18.63
CA ASP A 65 0.13 -20.53 17.99
C ASP A 65 -1.17 -20.69 18.80
N GLU A 66 -2.04 -21.66 18.42
CA GLU A 66 -3.33 -21.86 19.08
C GLU A 66 -3.22 -22.11 20.60
N ARG A 67 -2.05 -22.57 21.07
CA ARG A 67 -1.77 -22.79 22.52
C ARG A 67 -1.56 -21.50 23.30
N ASP A 68 -1.34 -20.38 22.61
CA ASP A 68 -1.20 -19.04 23.21
C ASP A 68 -2.54 -18.31 23.27
N SER A 69 -3.61 -18.90 22.73
CA SER A 69 -4.93 -18.30 22.65
C SER A 69 -5.55 -18.02 24.00
N GLY A 70 -6.16 -16.86 24.17
CA GLY A 70 -7.10 -16.64 25.27
C GLY A 70 -8.27 -17.65 25.17
N SER A 71 -8.91 -17.94 26.28
CA SER A 71 -9.98 -18.93 26.34
C SER A 71 -11.05 -18.54 27.34
N ASN A 72 -12.25 -19.17 27.24
CA ASN A 72 -13.40 -18.91 28.12
C ASN A 72 -13.85 -17.43 28.15
N GLY A 73 -13.63 -16.68 27.05
CA GLY A 73 -13.94 -15.25 26.97
C GLY A 73 -12.87 -14.32 27.58
N TYR A 74 -11.76 -14.87 28.03
CA TYR A 74 -10.62 -14.11 28.57
C TYR A 74 -9.52 -13.95 27.56
N ARG A 75 -8.75 -12.85 27.66
CA ARG A 75 -7.66 -12.48 26.75
C ARG A 75 -6.28 -12.69 27.38
N VAL A 76 -5.30 -12.90 26.52
CA VAL A 76 -3.87 -12.77 26.86
C VAL A 76 -3.35 -11.48 26.24
N SER A 77 -2.73 -10.63 27.06
CA SER A 77 -2.22 -9.34 26.62
C SER A 77 -0.70 -9.22 26.89
N TYR A 78 0.02 -8.68 25.90
CA TYR A 78 1.42 -8.28 26.03
C TYR A 78 1.48 -6.75 25.93
N CYS A 79 1.85 -6.09 27.02
CA CYS A 79 1.77 -4.63 27.12
C CYS A 79 3.09 -4.06 27.62
N ASN A 80 3.41 -2.82 27.24
CA ASN A 80 4.45 -2.08 27.95
C ASN A 80 3.98 -1.73 29.38
N VAL A 81 4.91 -1.58 30.31
CA VAL A 81 4.62 -0.90 31.56
C VAL A 81 4.24 0.54 31.23
N PRO A 82 3.11 1.08 31.74
CA PRO A 82 2.64 2.40 31.37
C PRO A 82 3.71 3.50 31.50
N GLY A 83 3.94 4.22 30.41
CA GLY A 83 4.93 5.30 30.34
C GLY A 83 6.36 4.83 30.02
N GLU A 84 6.61 3.54 29.85
CA GLU A 84 7.92 3.00 29.50
C GLU A 84 7.99 2.64 28.01
N GLU A 85 9.14 2.90 27.39
CA GLU A 85 9.42 2.58 25.99
C GLU A 85 10.02 1.17 25.89
N VAL A 86 9.34 0.28 25.19
CA VAL A 86 9.76 -1.11 24.97
C VAL A 86 10.08 -1.30 23.50
N LYS A 87 11.33 -1.68 23.18
CA LYS A 87 11.79 -1.95 21.82
C LYS A 87 12.07 -3.44 21.64
N ILE A 88 11.35 -4.09 20.75
CA ILE A 88 11.57 -5.49 20.36
C ILE A 88 12.16 -5.49 18.95
N ILE A 89 13.41 -5.95 18.81
CA ILE A 89 14.23 -5.82 17.61
C ILE A 89 14.53 -7.20 17.02
N GLY A 90 14.21 -7.40 15.74
CA GLY A 90 14.42 -8.64 14.99
C GLY A 90 15.84 -8.76 14.41
N GLY A 91 16.85 -8.61 15.23
CA GLY A 91 18.23 -8.61 14.79
C GLY A 91 19.23 -8.55 15.91
N ARG A 92 20.47 -8.36 15.55
CA ARG A 92 21.58 -8.23 16.50
C ARG A 92 22.42 -6.98 16.26
N PRO A 93 22.95 -6.34 17.31
CA PRO A 93 23.86 -5.22 17.15
C PRO A 93 25.21 -5.68 16.58
N ILE A 94 25.73 -4.88 15.67
CA ILE A 94 27.08 -5.07 15.10
C ILE A 94 28.05 -4.13 15.83
N THR A 95 29.06 -4.71 16.43
CA THR A 95 30.02 -3.94 17.25
C THR A 95 31.41 -3.98 16.61
N ASN A 96 32.31 -4.55 16.70
CA ASN A 96 33.69 -4.76 16.23
C ASN A 96 34.07 -4.02 14.91
N TRP A 97 33.73 -2.76 14.80
CA TRP A 97 34.02 -1.94 13.64
C TRP A 97 35.49 -1.55 13.61
N GLU A 98 36.14 -1.71 12.45
CA GLU A 98 37.50 -1.25 12.16
C GLU A 98 37.52 -0.34 10.92
N PRO A 99 38.41 0.66 10.85
CA PRO A 99 38.60 1.46 9.65
C PRO A 99 39.06 0.59 8.46
N TYR A 100 38.44 0.77 7.30
CA TYR A 100 38.84 0.12 6.05
C TYR A 100 39.52 1.09 5.08
N SER A 101 38.99 2.30 4.98
CA SER A 101 39.61 3.43 4.24
C SER A 101 39.34 4.74 4.98
N ALA A 102 39.65 5.89 4.37
CA ALA A 102 39.50 7.18 5.00
C ALA A 102 38.08 7.49 5.51
N ASP A 103 37.03 6.97 4.83
CA ASP A 103 35.63 7.24 5.10
C ASP A 103 34.76 5.98 5.14
N MET A 104 35.38 4.79 5.07
CA MET A 104 34.70 3.52 5.07
C MET A 104 35.16 2.65 6.24
N TRP A 105 34.23 2.00 6.86
CA TRP A 105 34.41 1.08 7.98
C TRP A 105 33.99 -0.32 7.58
N ARG A 106 34.54 -1.33 8.25
CA ARG A 106 34.08 -2.70 8.09
C ARG A 106 33.98 -3.42 9.44
N ALA A 107 33.13 -4.44 9.50
CA ALA A 107 33.04 -5.36 10.61
C ALA A 107 32.94 -6.80 10.10
N TRP A 108 33.62 -7.72 10.72
CA TRP A 108 33.42 -9.13 10.42
C TRP A 108 32.18 -9.64 11.16
N VAL A 109 31.17 -10.09 10.43
CA VAL A 109 29.90 -10.54 11.00
C VAL A 109 29.67 -12.04 10.88
N GLY A 110 30.58 -12.75 10.21
CA GLY A 110 30.58 -14.22 10.03
C GLY A 110 30.21 -14.63 8.61
N THR A 111 30.58 -15.85 8.27
CA THR A 111 30.22 -16.52 7.01
C THR A 111 28.99 -17.40 7.20
N GLY A 112 28.27 -17.70 6.11
CA GLY A 112 27.08 -18.55 6.14
C GLY A 112 25.82 -17.86 6.69
N ILE A 113 25.85 -16.54 6.82
CA ILE A 113 24.70 -15.68 7.09
C ILE A 113 24.43 -14.82 5.86
N SER A 114 23.20 -14.39 5.70
CA SER A 114 22.80 -13.42 4.68
C SER A 114 21.83 -12.45 5.29
N PHE A 115 21.89 -11.18 4.89
CA PHE A 115 20.91 -10.16 5.16
C PHE A 115 20.95 -9.10 4.05
N HIS A 116 19.79 -8.50 3.80
CA HIS A 116 19.58 -7.58 2.67
C HIS A 116 19.29 -6.16 3.13
N THR A 117 19.07 -5.96 4.41
CA THR A 117 18.84 -4.65 5.05
C THR A 117 19.81 -4.42 6.20
N LEU A 118 20.05 -3.17 6.52
CA LEU A 118 20.86 -2.74 7.67
C LEU A 118 20.22 -1.51 8.28
N TYR A 119 20.31 -1.37 9.60
CA TYR A 119 19.72 -0.24 10.32
C TYR A 119 20.79 0.43 11.19
N ALA A 120 20.83 1.76 11.19
CA ALA A 120 21.72 2.53 12.06
C ALA A 120 20.95 3.61 12.79
N ASN A 121 21.01 3.61 14.13
CA ASN A 121 20.28 4.54 14.99
C ASN A 121 18.77 4.61 14.68
N GLY A 122 18.15 3.48 14.37
CA GLY A 122 16.73 3.40 14.03
C GLY A 122 16.37 3.82 12.60
N GLU A 123 17.35 4.11 11.72
CA GLU A 123 17.12 4.40 10.31
C GLU A 123 17.61 3.27 9.42
N ARG A 124 16.86 2.95 8.34
CA ARG A 124 17.33 2.03 7.31
C ARG A 124 18.51 2.60 6.54
N ILE A 125 19.53 1.80 6.35
CA ILE A 125 20.71 2.11 5.54
C ILE A 125 20.53 1.52 4.15
N ALA A 126 20.76 2.32 3.12
CA ALA A 126 20.66 1.85 1.74
C ALA A 126 21.79 0.85 1.40
N LYS A 127 21.48 -0.20 0.62
CA LYS A 127 22.53 -0.97 -0.04
C LYS A 127 23.38 -0.04 -0.93
N ALA A 128 24.65 -0.35 -1.07
CA ALA A 128 25.52 0.30 -2.06
C ALA A 128 24.87 0.22 -3.44
N ARG A 129 24.59 1.37 -4.08
CA ARG A 129 23.83 1.44 -5.32
C ARG A 129 24.33 2.52 -6.28
N LEU A 130 24.04 2.32 -7.57
CA LEU A 130 24.26 3.28 -8.66
C LEU A 130 22.98 3.47 -9.49
N PRO A 131 22.54 4.72 -9.74
CA PRO A 131 23.07 5.94 -9.13
C PRO A 131 22.79 5.97 -7.63
N ALA A 132 23.52 6.77 -6.87
CA ALA A 132 23.32 6.86 -5.41
C ALA A 132 21.91 7.31 -5.02
N THR A 133 21.27 8.11 -5.89
CA THR A 133 19.87 8.55 -5.78
C THR A 133 19.24 8.60 -7.16
N GLY A 134 17.91 8.45 -7.26
CA GLY A 134 17.19 8.44 -8.54
C GLY A 134 17.43 7.17 -9.35
N TYR A 135 17.31 7.26 -10.65
CA TYR A 135 17.33 6.13 -11.59
C TYR A 135 18.20 6.45 -12.80
N PHE A 136 18.81 5.42 -13.36
CA PHE A 136 19.23 5.37 -14.76
C PHE A 136 18.03 5.03 -15.66
N GLN A 137 18.21 5.15 -16.96
CA GLN A 137 17.25 4.73 -17.97
C GLN A 137 17.86 3.66 -18.87
N VAL A 138 17.06 2.65 -19.21
CA VAL A 138 17.45 1.60 -20.14
C VAL A 138 17.76 2.23 -21.51
N ASP A 139 18.85 1.79 -22.14
CA ASP A 139 19.31 2.28 -23.44
C ASP A 139 18.36 1.81 -24.55
N GLY A 140 17.94 2.74 -25.41
CA GLY A 140 17.05 2.48 -26.53
C GLY A 140 17.70 1.92 -27.78
N GLU A 141 19.04 1.79 -27.82
CA GLU A 141 19.75 1.23 -28.98
C GLU A 141 19.57 -0.29 -29.17
N ALA A 142 18.96 -0.97 -28.21
CA ALA A 142 18.64 -2.39 -28.37
C ALA A 142 17.43 -2.58 -29.30
N GLU A 143 17.59 -3.38 -30.36
CA GLU A 143 16.56 -3.66 -31.36
C GLU A 143 15.27 -4.27 -30.80
N ALA A 144 15.27 -4.75 -29.55
CA ALA A 144 14.08 -5.34 -28.92
C ALA A 144 14.10 -5.14 -27.41
N ALA A 145 12.98 -4.72 -26.85
CA ALA A 145 12.71 -4.90 -25.45
C ALA A 145 12.80 -6.39 -25.09
N CYS A 146 13.42 -6.70 -23.93
CA CYS A 146 13.58 -8.08 -23.51
C CYS A 146 13.17 -8.26 -22.04
N ARG A 147 12.92 -9.50 -21.67
CA ARG A 147 12.60 -9.90 -20.29
C ARG A 147 13.83 -10.43 -19.54
N GLU A 148 14.87 -10.82 -20.27
CA GLU A 148 16.04 -11.52 -19.77
C GLU A 148 17.10 -10.60 -19.13
N GLY A 149 16.97 -9.29 -19.28
CA GLY A 149 17.95 -8.33 -18.78
C GLY A 149 17.67 -6.91 -19.19
N ILE A 150 18.68 -6.03 -19.00
CA ILE A 150 18.66 -4.64 -19.39
C ILE A 150 19.87 -4.28 -20.24
N TYR A 151 19.67 -3.37 -21.20
CA TYR A 151 20.74 -2.64 -21.84
C TYR A 151 20.96 -1.32 -21.10
N TYR A 152 22.21 -1.03 -20.75
CA TYR A 152 22.57 0.14 -19.97
C TYR A 152 23.40 1.14 -20.81
N GLN A 153 23.35 2.42 -20.44
CA GLN A 153 24.08 3.47 -21.13
C GLN A 153 25.57 3.43 -20.76
N GLU A 154 26.42 3.93 -21.66
CA GLU A 154 27.83 4.02 -21.39
C GLU A 154 28.11 4.90 -20.15
N GLY A 155 28.86 4.35 -19.21
CA GLY A 155 29.18 5.02 -17.93
C GLY A 155 28.27 4.72 -16.77
N ASP A 156 27.12 4.06 -16.95
CA ASP A 156 26.22 3.69 -15.85
C ASP A 156 26.87 2.67 -14.89
N ILE A 157 27.69 1.78 -15.44
CA ILE A 157 28.44 0.77 -14.67
C ILE A 157 29.93 1.03 -14.82
N PRO A 158 30.67 1.27 -13.73
CA PRO A 158 32.12 1.44 -13.78
C PRO A 158 32.82 0.22 -14.37
N GLU A 159 33.83 0.44 -15.21
CA GLU A 159 34.61 -0.65 -15.82
C GLU A 159 35.25 -1.53 -14.75
N GLY A 160 35.14 -2.84 -14.90
CA GLY A 160 35.73 -3.81 -13.99
C GLY A 160 34.94 -4.08 -12.70
N SER A 161 33.74 -3.49 -12.54
CA SER A 161 32.87 -3.74 -11.39
C SER A 161 32.56 -5.23 -11.21
N ASP A 162 32.66 -5.73 -9.96
CA ASP A 162 32.20 -7.06 -9.60
C ASP A 162 30.67 -7.08 -9.43
N LEU A 163 29.98 -7.75 -10.33
CA LEU A 163 28.51 -7.87 -10.34
C LEU A 163 27.99 -9.22 -9.82
N THR A 164 28.83 -10.05 -9.20
CA THR A 164 28.46 -11.41 -8.76
C THR A 164 27.37 -11.43 -7.69
N GLN A 165 27.26 -10.39 -6.88
CA GLN A 165 26.20 -10.19 -5.88
C GLN A 165 25.28 -9.03 -6.23
N ALA A 166 25.41 -8.46 -7.44
CA ALA A 166 24.63 -7.31 -7.84
C ALA A 166 23.19 -7.70 -8.18
N GLN A 167 22.33 -6.73 -7.99
CA GLN A 167 20.90 -6.79 -8.33
C GLN A 167 20.52 -5.56 -9.15
N VAL A 168 19.52 -5.72 -10.01
CA VAL A 168 18.88 -4.63 -10.75
C VAL A 168 17.49 -4.42 -10.20
N PHE A 169 17.23 -3.24 -9.69
CA PHE A 169 15.88 -2.76 -9.44
C PHE A 169 15.38 -2.09 -10.72
N VAL A 170 14.25 -2.51 -11.25
CA VAL A 170 13.74 -2.02 -12.54
C VAL A 170 12.23 -1.78 -12.49
N TRP A 171 11.80 -0.74 -13.21
CA TRP A 171 10.42 -0.51 -13.58
C TRP A 171 10.23 -0.99 -15.03
N PRO A 172 9.68 -2.19 -15.28
CA PRO A 172 9.46 -2.69 -16.64
C PRO A 172 8.39 -1.90 -17.39
N GLY A 173 8.27 -2.05 -18.71
CA GLY A 173 7.20 -1.44 -19.51
C GLY A 173 7.63 -0.40 -20.54
N LYS A 174 8.89 -0.35 -20.99
CA LYS A 174 9.37 0.51 -22.08
C LYS A 174 9.12 2.02 -21.86
N GLY A 175 9.22 2.49 -20.61
CA GLY A 175 8.91 3.88 -20.25
C GLY A 175 7.42 4.20 -20.19
N GLU A 176 6.55 3.28 -20.59
CA GLU A 176 5.09 3.37 -20.50
C GLU A 176 4.56 2.31 -19.53
N TRP A 177 3.42 2.57 -18.90
CA TRP A 177 2.77 1.63 -17.98
C TRP A 177 3.67 1.10 -16.85
N ASN A 178 4.63 1.91 -16.41
CA ASN A 178 5.58 1.56 -15.33
C ASN A 178 4.88 1.62 -13.95
N TRP A 179 3.93 0.74 -13.71
CA TRP A 179 3.13 0.78 -12.50
C TRP A 179 3.66 -0.12 -11.38
N PHE A 180 4.56 -1.06 -11.70
CA PHE A 180 5.20 -1.95 -10.72
C PHE A 180 6.71 -1.99 -10.91
N SER A 181 7.42 -2.44 -9.88
CA SER A 181 8.86 -2.63 -9.90
C SER A 181 9.23 -4.07 -9.59
N GLU A 182 10.40 -4.49 -10.06
CA GLU A 182 11.01 -5.77 -9.75
C GLU A 182 12.44 -5.57 -9.24
N LEU A 183 12.92 -6.52 -8.43
CA LEU A 183 14.31 -6.62 -8.01
C LEU A 183 14.87 -7.96 -8.50
N ARG A 184 15.88 -7.92 -9.40
CA ARG A 184 16.37 -9.08 -10.12
C ARG A 184 17.86 -9.29 -9.87
N SER A 185 18.27 -10.49 -9.46
CA SER A 185 19.68 -10.85 -9.33
C SER A 185 20.35 -10.97 -10.70
N VAL A 186 21.57 -10.43 -10.78
CA VAL A 186 22.40 -10.49 -12.00
C VAL A 186 22.91 -11.93 -12.21
N LYS A 187 22.78 -12.41 -13.45
CA LYS A 187 23.32 -13.69 -13.90
C LYS A 187 24.67 -13.52 -14.59
N SER A 188 24.75 -12.55 -15.50
CA SER A 188 25.98 -12.28 -16.25
C SER A 188 26.01 -10.83 -16.73
N HIS A 189 27.19 -10.35 -17.09
CA HIS A 189 27.45 -9.04 -17.60
C HIS A 189 28.30 -9.11 -18.87
N ASP A 190 27.79 -8.58 -19.96
CA ASP A 190 28.53 -8.35 -21.22
C ASP A 190 28.82 -6.86 -21.35
N ALA A 191 30.02 -6.45 -20.93
CA ALA A 191 30.43 -5.03 -20.99
C ALA A 191 30.53 -4.50 -22.42
N LYS A 192 30.83 -5.36 -23.43
CA LYS A 192 30.92 -4.94 -24.82
C LYS A 192 29.53 -4.67 -25.43
N ALA A 193 28.58 -5.53 -25.11
CA ALA A 193 27.19 -5.37 -25.51
C ALA A 193 26.43 -4.39 -24.61
N ARG A 194 27.04 -3.94 -23.49
CA ARG A 194 26.37 -3.15 -22.45
C ARG A 194 25.08 -3.81 -21.96
N PHE A 195 25.15 -5.12 -21.75
CA PHE A 195 24.00 -5.94 -21.35
C PHE A 195 24.22 -6.63 -20.01
N VAL A 196 23.24 -6.50 -19.10
CA VAL A 196 23.18 -7.22 -17.83
C VAL A 196 22.01 -8.19 -17.89
N SER A 197 22.28 -9.50 -17.81
CA SER A 197 21.24 -10.53 -17.80
C SER A 197 20.83 -10.90 -16.39
N PHE A 198 19.57 -11.31 -16.21
CA PHE A 198 18.96 -11.71 -14.95
C PHE A 198 19.03 -13.22 -14.73
N GLN A 199 19.04 -13.64 -13.46
CA GLN A 199 18.93 -15.07 -13.11
C GLN A 199 17.56 -15.64 -13.51
N GLN A 200 16.50 -14.85 -13.33
CA GLN A 200 15.14 -15.14 -13.75
C GLN A 200 14.61 -13.96 -14.58
N PRO A 201 13.88 -14.19 -15.68
CA PRO A 201 13.38 -13.11 -16.52
C PRO A 201 12.37 -12.24 -15.76
N SER A 202 12.23 -10.98 -16.20
CA SER A 202 11.15 -10.08 -15.78
C SER A 202 9.79 -10.62 -16.25
N ILE A 203 8.70 -10.27 -15.55
CA ILE A 203 7.35 -10.63 -16.00
C ILE A 203 6.93 -9.84 -17.26
N TRP A 204 7.44 -8.62 -17.42
CA TRP A 204 7.20 -7.79 -18.59
C TRP A 204 8.49 -7.47 -19.34
N GLU A 205 8.33 -7.09 -20.60
CA GLU A 205 9.43 -6.57 -21.40
C GLU A 205 9.96 -5.27 -20.82
N ILE A 206 11.29 -5.14 -20.82
CA ILE A 206 12.02 -3.95 -20.40
C ILE A 206 12.65 -3.34 -21.65
N GLY A 207 12.39 -2.08 -21.91
CA GLY A 207 12.87 -1.37 -23.08
C GLY A 207 13.22 0.08 -22.81
N GLU A 208 13.39 0.83 -23.88
CA GLU A 208 13.75 2.25 -23.82
C GLU A 208 12.87 3.03 -22.83
N GLY A 209 13.50 3.84 -21.97
CA GLY A 209 12.82 4.67 -21.00
C GLY A 209 12.42 3.95 -19.70
N SER A 210 12.58 2.62 -19.62
CA SER A 210 12.41 1.91 -18.33
C SER A 210 13.47 2.38 -17.34
N ARG A 211 13.03 2.74 -16.14
CA ARG A 211 13.92 3.24 -15.09
C ARG A 211 14.53 2.08 -14.32
N TYR A 212 15.81 2.21 -13.97
CA TYR A 212 16.48 1.20 -13.14
C TYR A 212 17.56 1.80 -12.25
N PHE A 213 17.98 1.05 -11.25
CA PHE A 213 19.25 1.23 -10.56
C PHE A 213 19.88 -0.14 -10.28
N MET A 214 21.19 -0.13 -10.07
CA MET A 214 21.91 -1.34 -9.65
C MET A 214 22.33 -1.23 -8.21
N GLN A 215 22.36 -2.35 -7.48
CA GLN A 215 22.78 -2.40 -6.08
C GLN A 215 23.56 -3.68 -5.76
N GLY A 216 24.23 -3.71 -4.60
CA GLY A 216 24.81 -4.92 -4.04
C GLY A 216 26.24 -5.24 -4.44
N SER A 217 26.95 -4.36 -5.13
CA SER A 217 28.42 -4.45 -5.33
C SER A 217 29.19 -3.55 -4.36
N LEU A 218 30.35 -3.98 -3.91
CA LEU A 218 31.24 -3.12 -3.12
C LEU A 218 31.71 -1.88 -3.93
N ASP A 219 31.89 -2.04 -5.25
CA ASP A 219 32.27 -0.97 -6.16
C ASP A 219 31.25 0.16 -6.23
N PHE A 220 30.01 -0.11 -5.84
CA PHE A 220 28.93 0.87 -5.77
C PHE A 220 28.86 1.62 -4.44
N LEU A 221 29.70 1.26 -3.45
CA LEU A 221 29.70 1.89 -2.13
C LEU A 221 30.42 3.26 -2.18
N GLN A 222 29.81 4.23 -2.83
CA GLN A 222 30.42 5.54 -3.08
C GLN A 222 29.82 6.65 -2.20
N ALA A 223 28.56 6.56 -1.85
CA ALA A 223 27.85 7.58 -1.09
C ALA A 223 27.79 7.29 0.43
N PRO A 224 27.85 8.34 1.29
CA PRO A 224 27.57 8.18 2.72
C PRO A 224 26.16 7.65 2.99
N GLY A 225 26.02 6.82 4.02
CA GLY A 225 24.73 6.19 4.38
C GLY A 225 24.42 4.94 3.56
N GLN A 226 25.46 4.30 2.97
CA GLN A 226 25.32 3.04 2.25
C GLN A 226 26.16 1.94 2.88
N PHE A 227 25.73 0.69 2.66
CA PHE A 227 26.46 -0.51 3.10
C PHE A 227 26.57 -1.55 1.97
N HIS A 228 27.56 -2.42 2.10
CA HIS A 228 27.68 -3.65 1.32
C HIS A 228 28.06 -4.81 2.25
N PHE A 229 27.39 -5.94 2.11
CA PHE A 229 27.72 -7.17 2.80
C PHE A 229 28.32 -8.18 1.80
N ALA A 230 29.62 -8.46 1.95
CA ALA A 230 30.34 -9.44 1.17
C ALA A 230 30.15 -10.83 1.80
N GLU A 231 29.11 -11.55 1.44
CA GLU A 231 28.65 -12.80 2.07
C GLU A 231 29.73 -13.88 2.15
N LYS A 232 30.50 -14.10 1.05
CA LYS A 232 31.56 -15.12 0.99
C LYS A 232 32.68 -14.89 2.00
N GLY A 233 32.99 -13.62 2.28
CA GLY A 233 34.04 -13.20 3.22
C GLY A 233 33.54 -12.96 4.63
N GLY A 234 32.24 -12.81 4.81
CA GLY A 234 31.61 -12.42 6.06
C GLY A 234 31.88 -10.99 6.51
N TRP A 235 32.28 -10.09 5.57
CA TRP A 235 32.62 -8.71 5.86
C TRP A 235 31.48 -7.79 5.49
N LEU A 236 31.03 -6.99 6.48
CA LEU A 236 30.10 -5.89 6.31
C LEU A 236 30.91 -4.59 6.15
N TYR A 237 30.73 -3.87 5.04
CA TYR A 237 31.29 -2.55 4.76
C TYR A 237 30.21 -1.50 4.93
N TYR A 238 30.56 -0.41 5.58
CA TYR A 238 29.65 0.70 5.83
C TYR A 238 30.35 2.05 5.69
N LYS A 239 29.70 2.96 4.99
CA LYS A 239 30.13 4.36 4.85
C LYS A 239 29.18 5.25 5.65
N PRO A 240 29.53 5.67 6.86
CA PRO A 240 28.65 6.45 7.73
C PRO A 240 28.28 7.79 7.09
N ARG A 241 27.06 8.27 7.32
CA ARG A 241 26.65 9.63 6.94
C ARG A 241 27.44 10.70 7.68
N LYS A 242 27.79 10.45 8.95
CA LYS A 242 28.60 11.32 9.78
C LYS A 242 29.43 10.50 10.75
N GLY A 243 30.67 10.92 10.97
CA GLY A 243 31.54 10.39 12.02
C GLY A 243 31.91 8.92 11.86
N SER A 244 31.86 8.19 12.96
CA SER A 244 32.28 6.79 13.08
C SER A 244 31.11 5.90 13.51
N PRO A 245 31.03 4.63 13.05
CA PRO A 245 30.04 3.67 13.50
C PRO A 245 30.21 3.23 14.95
N LEU A 246 31.35 3.51 15.59
CA LEU A 246 31.67 3.11 16.96
C LEU A 246 30.68 3.67 18.02
N HIS A 247 29.96 4.72 17.69
CA HIS A 247 28.97 5.38 18.57
C HIS A 247 27.54 5.29 18.00
N GLN A 248 27.32 4.40 17.04
CA GLN A 248 26.02 4.16 16.44
C GLN A 248 25.49 2.80 16.85
N GLU A 249 24.20 2.68 17.09
CA GLU A 249 23.52 1.40 17.19
C GLU A 249 23.28 0.89 15.77
N ILE A 250 24.06 -0.11 15.33
CA ILE A 250 23.93 -0.70 14.02
C ILE A 250 23.40 -2.12 14.14
N ILE A 251 22.25 -2.37 13.55
CA ILE A 251 21.51 -3.63 13.65
C ILE A 251 21.54 -4.35 12.30
N ALA A 252 22.03 -5.58 12.29
CA ALA A 252 21.81 -6.53 11.21
C ALA A 252 20.60 -7.40 11.57
N PRO A 253 19.55 -7.45 10.73
CA PRO A 253 18.38 -8.28 10.98
C PRO A 253 18.73 -9.76 10.87
N THR A 254 17.99 -10.59 11.57
CA THR A 254 18.15 -12.06 11.57
C THR A 254 16.86 -12.77 11.18
N VAL A 255 15.77 -12.04 11.03
CA VAL A 255 14.43 -12.57 10.71
C VAL A 255 13.74 -11.68 9.66
N THR A 256 12.92 -12.28 8.79
CA THR A 256 12.05 -11.57 7.84
C THR A 256 10.73 -11.17 8.48
N ARG A 257 10.26 -11.93 9.47
CA ARG A 257 9.11 -11.59 10.33
C ARG A 257 9.52 -11.60 11.79
N LEU A 258 9.11 -10.60 12.53
CA LEU A 258 9.43 -10.49 13.96
C LEU A 258 8.43 -11.27 14.82
N ILE A 259 7.14 -11.15 14.49
CA ILE A 259 6.05 -11.88 15.16
C ILE A 259 5.30 -12.71 14.11
N GLU A 260 5.10 -13.97 14.45
CA GLU A 260 4.21 -14.87 13.71
C GLU A 260 3.07 -15.34 14.62
N LEU A 261 1.84 -15.00 14.25
CA LEU A 261 0.59 -15.43 14.89
C LEU A 261 -0.08 -16.43 13.96
N LYS A 262 0.14 -17.72 14.20
CA LYS A 262 -0.34 -18.76 13.30
C LYS A 262 -1.02 -19.89 14.05
N GLY A 263 -2.36 -19.97 13.94
CA GLY A 263 -3.11 -21.12 14.42
C GLY A 263 -2.80 -22.39 13.62
N LYS A 264 -3.26 -23.50 14.11
CA LYS A 264 -3.04 -24.80 13.47
C LYS A 264 -3.77 -24.90 12.12
N ASP A 265 -5.03 -24.55 12.10
CA ASP A 265 -5.90 -24.54 10.93
C ASP A 265 -7.15 -23.64 11.19
N GLN A 266 -8.15 -23.71 10.29
CA GLN A 266 -9.38 -22.93 10.40
C GLN A 266 -10.22 -23.27 11.63
N ASP A 267 -10.16 -24.50 12.12
CA ASP A 267 -10.97 -24.99 13.24
C ASP A 267 -10.27 -24.76 14.59
N GLU A 268 -8.95 -24.64 14.56
CA GLU A 268 -8.11 -24.32 15.71
C GLU A 268 -7.26 -23.05 15.45
N PRO A 269 -7.92 -21.86 15.28
CA PRO A 269 -7.19 -20.61 15.07
C PRO A 269 -6.52 -20.12 16.35
N ILE A 270 -5.49 -19.29 16.20
CA ILE A 270 -5.00 -18.45 17.29
C ILE A 270 -5.95 -17.29 17.53
N GLN A 271 -6.31 -17.01 18.82
CA GLN A 271 -7.35 -16.02 19.11
C GLN A 271 -7.22 -15.35 20.47
N TYR A 272 -7.94 -14.24 20.64
CA TYR A 272 -8.06 -13.47 21.89
C TYR A 272 -6.70 -13.02 22.44
N LEU A 273 -5.84 -12.49 21.55
CA LEU A 273 -4.56 -11.87 21.91
C LEU A 273 -4.64 -10.34 21.74
N HIS A 274 -3.89 -9.66 22.59
CA HIS A 274 -3.76 -8.20 22.52
C HIS A 274 -2.29 -7.78 22.71
N PHE A 275 -1.78 -6.95 21.80
CA PHE A 275 -0.48 -6.30 21.89
C PHE A 275 -0.70 -4.81 22.02
N HIS A 276 -0.12 -4.19 23.08
CA HIS A 276 -0.36 -2.79 23.38
C HIS A 276 0.92 -2.06 23.76
N GLY A 277 1.15 -0.88 23.13
CA GLY A 277 2.21 0.05 23.52
C GLY A 277 3.63 -0.46 23.28
N LEU A 278 3.83 -1.46 22.43
CA LEU A 278 5.13 -2.06 22.12
C LEU A 278 5.68 -1.52 20.81
N GLN A 279 7.00 -1.34 20.72
CA GLN A 279 7.67 -1.08 19.45
C GLN A 279 8.28 -2.37 18.91
N PHE A 280 7.97 -2.68 17.65
CA PHE A 280 8.53 -3.78 16.88
C PHE A 280 9.33 -3.23 15.72
N SER A 281 10.57 -3.72 15.49
CA SER A 281 11.41 -3.15 14.45
C SER A 281 12.51 -4.08 13.94
N CYS A 282 13.07 -3.68 12.77
CA CYS A 282 14.28 -4.23 12.16
C CYS A 282 14.12 -5.69 11.72
N THR A 283 13.35 -5.89 10.64
CA THR A 283 13.31 -7.18 9.94
C THR A 283 14.04 -7.11 8.60
N ASP A 284 14.40 -8.25 8.07
CA ASP A 284 15.09 -8.34 6.79
C ASP A 284 14.15 -8.36 5.59
N PHE A 285 14.71 -8.13 4.40
CA PHE A 285 14.06 -8.20 3.11
C PHE A 285 14.44 -9.49 2.37
N TRP A 286 13.66 -9.83 1.34
CA TRP A 286 13.99 -10.90 0.40
C TRP A 286 15.20 -10.54 -0.48
N SER A 287 15.82 -11.55 -1.06
CA SER A 287 16.89 -11.29 -2.02
C SER A 287 16.36 -10.70 -3.32
N ASP A 288 15.33 -11.28 -3.92
CA ASP A 288 14.70 -10.87 -5.18
C ASP A 288 13.21 -10.66 -4.98
N TYR A 289 12.60 -9.87 -5.85
CA TYR A 289 11.15 -9.66 -5.86
C TYR A 289 10.58 -9.69 -7.27
N GLN A 290 9.45 -10.38 -7.43
CA GLN A 290 8.68 -10.46 -8.65
C GLN A 290 7.20 -10.66 -8.34
N MET A 291 6.32 -9.87 -8.95
CA MET A 291 4.88 -10.07 -8.89
C MET A 291 4.43 -11.38 -9.58
N ILE A 292 3.22 -11.82 -9.27
CA ILE A 292 2.50 -12.81 -10.08
C ILE A 292 1.78 -12.09 -11.22
N GLN A 293 1.81 -12.67 -12.40
CA GLN A 293 1.23 -12.11 -13.61
C GLN A 293 -0.27 -12.48 -13.75
N GLU A 294 -1.06 -11.60 -14.36
CA GLU A 294 -2.51 -11.76 -14.51
C GLU A 294 -2.89 -13.02 -15.32
N ASP A 295 -2.11 -13.38 -16.34
CA ASP A 295 -2.36 -14.55 -17.19
C ASP A 295 -2.16 -15.89 -16.46
N GLU A 296 -1.50 -15.88 -15.29
CA GLU A 296 -1.45 -17.02 -14.38
C GLU A 296 -2.77 -17.19 -13.58
N GLY A 297 -3.77 -16.33 -13.80
CA GLY A 297 -5.05 -16.33 -13.09
C GLY A 297 -4.98 -15.87 -11.63
N LEU A 298 -3.85 -15.31 -11.21
CA LEU A 298 -3.54 -14.91 -9.85
C LEU A 298 -3.13 -13.43 -9.76
N SER A 299 -3.66 -12.60 -10.65
CA SER A 299 -3.30 -11.19 -10.72
C SER A 299 -3.36 -10.47 -9.37
N ASN A 300 -2.36 -9.64 -9.11
CA ASN A 300 -2.20 -8.85 -7.89
C ASN A 300 -2.11 -9.66 -6.58
N VAL A 301 -1.79 -10.94 -6.64
CA VAL A 301 -1.48 -11.78 -5.47
C VAL A 301 0.02 -11.83 -5.28
N GLU A 302 0.46 -11.76 -4.02
CA GLU A 302 1.87 -11.99 -3.72
C GLU A 302 2.21 -13.48 -3.83
N ARG A 303 3.39 -13.80 -4.35
CA ARG A 303 3.94 -15.15 -4.32
C ARG A 303 4.10 -15.62 -2.88
N ASP A 304 3.99 -16.90 -2.63
CA ASP A 304 4.06 -17.45 -1.26
C ASP A 304 5.31 -17.01 -0.52
N GLU A 305 6.45 -16.93 -1.21
CA GLU A 305 7.73 -16.48 -0.65
C GLU A 305 7.77 -14.99 -0.29
N HIS A 306 6.82 -14.19 -0.82
CA HIS A 306 6.71 -12.75 -0.57
C HIS A 306 5.56 -12.37 0.38
N ARG A 307 4.83 -13.36 0.92
CA ARG A 307 3.73 -13.14 1.86
C ARG A 307 4.28 -12.93 3.26
N GLU A 308 4.85 -11.76 3.50
CA GLU A 308 5.66 -11.44 4.68
C GLU A 308 5.28 -10.08 5.27
N GLY A 309 5.42 -9.98 6.58
CA GLY A 309 5.28 -8.73 7.32
C GLY A 309 6.07 -8.78 8.63
N LEU A 310 6.40 -7.61 9.18
CA LEU A 310 6.98 -7.51 10.51
C LEU A 310 6.10 -8.24 11.53
N VAL A 311 4.77 -8.08 11.41
CA VAL A 311 3.75 -8.91 12.07
C VAL A 311 3.00 -9.70 10.99
N TYR A 312 3.04 -11.02 11.10
CA TYR A 312 2.36 -11.95 10.19
C TYR A 312 1.26 -12.72 10.94
N MET A 313 0.09 -12.86 10.32
CA MET A 313 -1.04 -13.59 10.88
C MET A 313 -1.64 -14.55 9.86
N GLN A 314 -1.90 -15.79 10.27
CA GLN A 314 -2.62 -16.80 9.49
C GLN A 314 -3.41 -17.71 10.43
N TYR A 315 -4.60 -18.14 10.04
CA TYR A 315 -5.54 -18.85 10.93
C TYR A 315 -5.69 -18.12 12.27
N ALA A 316 -6.02 -16.82 12.20
CA ALA A 316 -6.04 -15.92 13.34
C ALA A 316 -7.37 -15.16 13.42
N THR A 317 -7.94 -15.08 14.62
CA THR A 317 -9.19 -14.37 14.85
C THR A 317 -9.19 -13.61 16.17
N ASP A 318 -9.96 -12.52 16.26
CA ASP A 318 -10.12 -11.72 17.49
C ASP A 318 -8.80 -11.25 18.12
N ILE A 319 -7.85 -10.80 17.29
CA ILE A 319 -6.56 -10.27 17.71
C ILE A 319 -6.56 -8.75 17.62
N GLU A 320 -5.91 -8.09 18.57
CA GLU A 320 -5.80 -6.64 18.62
C GLU A 320 -4.34 -6.18 18.72
N LEU A 321 -3.96 -5.23 17.85
CA LEU A 321 -2.75 -4.44 17.96
C LEU A 321 -3.14 -2.99 18.20
N SER A 322 -2.78 -2.42 19.35
CA SER A 322 -3.15 -1.04 19.67
C SER A 322 -2.00 -0.22 20.23
N HIS A 323 -1.90 1.01 19.77
CA HIS A 323 -0.88 1.97 20.20
C HIS A 323 0.57 1.45 20.11
N CYS A 324 0.81 0.51 19.21
CA CYS A 324 2.13 -0.05 18.90
C CYS A 324 2.84 0.80 17.84
N GLN A 325 4.16 0.64 17.77
CA GLN A 325 4.99 1.19 16.70
C GLN A 325 5.59 0.03 15.89
N LEU A 326 5.32 -0.01 14.61
CA LEU A 326 5.87 -1.01 13.67
C LEU A 326 6.79 -0.26 12.70
N ILE A 327 8.09 -0.36 12.91
CA ILE A 327 9.06 0.51 12.24
C ILE A 327 10.16 -0.35 11.59
N ASN A 328 10.62 0.07 10.40
CA ASN A 328 11.75 -0.58 9.74
C ASN A 328 11.49 -2.06 9.41
N SER A 329 10.33 -2.34 8.82
CA SER A 329 10.09 -3.67 8.25
C SER A 329 10.84 -3.87 6.93
N GLY A 330 11.46 -5.01 6.72
CA GLY A 330 12.01 -5.38 5.41
C GLY A 330 10.93 -5.61 4.34
N SER A 331 9.69 -5.86 4.76
CA SER A 331 8.54 -6.12 3.89
C SER A 331 7.33 -5.30 4.31
N CYS A 332 6.15 -5.90 4.46
CA CYS A 332 4.97 -5.22 4.99
C CYS A 332 5.10 -4.94 6.49
N GLY A 333 4.41 -3.91 6.98
CA GLY A 333 4.25 -3.70 8.42
C GLY A 333 3.44 -4.83 9.05
N ILE A 334 2.25 -5.10 8.51
CA ILE A 334 1.35 -6.19 8.94
C ILE A 334 0.89 -6.96 7.70
N PHE A 335 0.95 -8.29 7.77
CA PHE A 335 0.41 -9.17 6.74
C PHE A 335 -0.64 -10.11 7.35
N LEU A 336 -1.91 -9.94 6.91
CA LEU A 336 -3.05 -10.78 7.28
C LEU A 336 -3.29 -11.80 6.18
N ASP A 337 -2.81 -13.02 6.36
CA ASP A 337 -2.72 -14.03 5.33
C ASP A 337 -3.91 -14.98 5.31
N HIS A 338 -4.43 -15.25 4.14
CA HIS A 338 -5.48 -16.21 3.78
C HIS A 338 -6.70 -16.21 4.73
N GLN A 339 -6.54 -16.81 5.89
CA GLN A 339 -7.60 -17.00 6.89
C GLN A 339 -7.33 -16.17 8.13
N THR A 340 -7.84 -14.95 8.11
CA THR A 340 -7.83 -14.04 9.25
C THR A 340 -9.21 -13.36 9.39
N ARG A 341 -9.68 -13.20 10.61
CA ARG A 341 -10.99 -12.62 10.85
C ARG A 341 -11.01 -11.73 12.09
N ASN A 342 -11.75 -10.62 12.03
CA ASN A 342 -11.95 -9.70 13.16
C ASN A 342 -10.63 -9.27 13.83
N ILE A 343 -9.64 -8.88 12.99
CA ILE A 343 -8.37 -8.32 13.47
C ILE A 343 -8.56 -6.81 13.66
N ARG A 344 -8.16 -6.30 14.83
CA ARG A 344 -8.20 -4.87 15.18
C ARG A 344 -6.82 -4.28 15.18
N ILE A 345 -6.60 -3.29 14.33
CA ILE A 345 -5.34 -2.54 14.21
C ILE A 345 -5.68 -1.08 14.48
N HIS A 346 -5.39 -0.61 15.71
CA HIS A 346 -5.91 0.66 16.19
C HIS A 346 -4.84 1.55 16.81
N GLY A 347 -4.75 2.80 16.37
CA GLY A 347 -3.89 3.82 16.99
C GLY A 347 -2.39 3.56 16.85
N ASN A 348 -1.96 2.78 15.87
CA ASN A 348 -0.56 2.42 15.67
C ASN A 348 0.17 3.42 14.78
N ILE A 349 1.50 3.47 14.92
CA ILE A 349 2.42 4.11 13.97
C ILE A 349 3.10 2.99 13.17
N ILE A 350 2.94 3.01 11.85
CA ILE A 350 3.47 2.00 10.92
C ILE A 350 4.27 2.72 9.86
N GLU A 351 5.61 2.62 9.93
CA GLU A 351 6.46 3.47 9.08
C GLU A 351 7.80 2.82 8.71
N HIS A 352 8.44 3.35 7.66
CA HIS A 352 9.70 2.87 7.10
C HIS A 352 9.65 1.41 6.69
N LEU A 353 8.77 1.12 5.74
CA LEU A 353 8.45 -0.22 5.31
C LEU A 353 9.11 -0.53 3.96
N GLY A 354 9.64 -1.72 3.83
CA GLY A 354 10.20 -2.18 2.56
C GLY A 354 9.15 -2.26 1.45
N TYR A 355 7.91 -2.55 1.82
CA TYR A 355 6.80 -2.72 0.88
C TYR A 355 5.53 -2.00 1.37
N MET A 356 4.53 -2.70 1.86
CA MET A 356 3.21 -2.13 2.19
C MET A 356 3.06 -1.83 3.69
N GLY A 357 2.14 -0.94 4.04
CA GLY A 357 1.74 -0.71 5.42
C GLY A 357 1.02 -1.93 6.01
N ILE A 358 -0.17 -2.19 5.54
CA ILE A 358 -1.01 -3.32 5.94
C ILE A 358 -1.49 -4.04 4.67
N CYS A 359 -1.29 -5.36 4.61
CA CYS A 359 -1.81 -6.21 3.56
C CYS A 359 -2.76 -7.24 4.14
N ALA A 360 -4.02 -7.24 3.72
CA ALA A 360 -4.99 -8.29 4.01
C ALA A 360 -5.25 -9.06 2.71
N SER A 361 -4.81 -10.32 2.67
CA SER A 361 -4.79 -11.11 1.44
C SER A 361 -5.44 -12.48 1.66
N GLY A 362 -6.71 -12.60 1.25
CA GLY A 362 -7.47 -13.85 1.24
C GLY A 362 -7.04 -14.82 0.15
N TYR A 363 -7.80 -15.87 -0.04
CA TYR A 363 -7.57 -16.83 -1.11
C TYR A 363 -8.03 -16.25 -2.46
N SER A 364 -7.17 -16.39 -3.47
CA SER A 364 -7.59 -16.21 -4.86
C SER A 364 -8.67 -17.25 -5.23
N PRO A 365 -9.57 -16.94 -6.19
CA PRO A 365 -10.54 -17.91 -6.69
C PRO A 365 -9.94 -19.24 -7.20
N LEU A 366 -8.63 -19.28 -7.46
CA LEU A 366 -7.90 -20.49 -7.89
C LEU A 366 -7.15 -21.20 -6.75
N GLN A 367 -7.15 -20.62 -5.55
CA GLN A 367 -6.44 -21.17 -4.40
C GLN A 367 -7.39 -21.83 -3.41
N GLY A 368 -6.86 -22.78 -2.65
CA GLY A 368 -7.59 -23.50 -1.62
C GLY A 368 -8.52 -24.58 -2.17
N SER A 369 -9.14 -25.32 -1.25
CA SER A 369 -10.11 -26.40 -1.56
C SER A 369 -11.40 -26.12 -0.82
N PHE A 370 -12.29 -25.37 -1.47
CA PHE A 370 -13.56 -24.95 -0.87
C PHE A 370 -14.75 -25.64 -1.58
N ILE A 371 -15.87 -25.72 -0.89
CA ILE A 371 -17.12 -26.31 -1.42
C ILE A 371 -18.09 -25.27 -1.98
N SER A 372 -17.81 -23.99 -1.75
CA SER A 372 -18.62 -22.85 -2.22
C SER A 372 -17.83 -21.56 -2.21
N ALA A 373 -18.31 -20.56 -2.92
CA ALA A 373 -17.78 -19.20 -2.86
C ALA A 373 -17.80 -18.63 -1.44
N GLU A 374 -18.88 -18.83 -0.70
CA GLU A 374 -18.99 -18.36 0.70
C GLU A 374 -17.97 -19.05 1.63
N ALA A 375 -17.68 -20.32 1.44
CA ALA A 375 -16.69 -21.05 2.23
C ALA A 375 -15.25 -20.50 2.01
N SER A 376 -14.97 -19.95 0.83
CA SER A 376 -13.67 -19.33 0.52
C SER A 376 -13.52 -17.90 1.08
N TYR A 377 -14.58 -17.32 1.61
CA TYR A 377 -14.61 -15.99 2.19
C TYR A 377 -14.09 -15.99 3.63
N THR A 378 -12.79 -16.07 3.79
CA THR A 378 -12.09 -16.34 5.06
C THR A 378 -11.31 -15.17 5.62
N ASN A 379 -11.02 -14.17 4.79
CA ASN A 379 -10.29 -12.96 5.19
C ASN A 379 -11.29 -11.80 5.26
N LYS A 380 -11.69 -11.40 6.48
CA LYS A 380 -12.78 -10.43 6.62
C LYS A 380 -12.97 -9.85 8.03
N GLU A 381 -13.84 -8.85 8.10
CA GLU A 381 -14.31 -8.21 9.35
C GLU A 381 -13.19 -7.50 10.11
N HIS A 382 -12.15 -7.04 9.40
CA HIS A 382 -11.04 -6.32 10.04
C HIS A 382 -11.44 -4.86 10.34
N ARG A 383 -10.87 -4.31 11.41
CA ARG A 383 -10.98 -2.90 11.78
C ARG A 383 -9.61 -2.27 11.82
N ILE A 384 -9.33 -1.41 10.85
CA ILE A 384 -8.08 -0.68 10.69
C ILE A 384 -8.38 0.79 10.94
N THR A 385 -8.11 1.27 12.15
CA THR A 385 -8.63 2.57 12.60
C THR A 385 -7.61 3.41 13.34
N ASN A 386 -7.62 4.72 13.13
CA ASN A 386 -6.76 5.69 13.84
C ASN A 386 -5.24 5.45 13.71
N ASN A 387 -4.79 4.76 12.66
CA ASN A 387 -3.36 4.51 12.46
C ASN A 387 -2.71 5.64 11.66
N VAL A 388 -1.42 5.85 11.90
CA VAL A 388 -0.53 6.66 11.05
C VAL A 388 0.35 5.69 10.26
N ILE A 389 0.17 5.65 8.94
CA ILE A 389 0.88 4.75 8.03
C ILE A 389 1.65 5.60 7.02
N ARG A 390 2.98 5.48 7.00
CA ARG A 390 3.80 6.34 6.14
C ARG A 390 5.16 5.73 5.80
N TYR A 391 5.77 6.26 4.71
CA TYR A 391 7.09 5.83 4.23
C TYR A 391 7.13 4.33 3.92
N GLY A 392 6.20 3.89 3.06
CA GLY A 392 6.22 2.54 2.50
C GLY A 392 6.95 2.49 1.16
N GLY A 393 7.12 1.26 0.65
CA GLY A 393 7.71 1.05 -0.67
C GLY A 393 9.19 1.40 -0.79
N GLU A 394 9.93 1.42 0.33
CA GLU A 394 11.34 1.81 0.32
C GLU A 394 12.25 0.78 -0.39
N LEU A 395 11.81 -0.47 -0.54
CA LEU A 395 12.55 -1.54 -1.21
C LEU A 395 11.82 -2.08 -2.44
N ILE A 396 10.48 -1.99 -2.47
CA ILE A 396 9.63 -2.33 -3.62
C ILE A 396 8.82 -1.09 -3.99
N GLY A 397 9.13 -0.51 -5.15
CA GLY A 397 8.67 0.82 -5.55
C GLY A 397 7.18 0.98 -5.82
N HIS A 398 6.37 -0.08 -5.77
CA HIS A 398 4.92 -0.01 -5.90
C HIS A 398 4.19 -0.32 -4.58
N GLY A 399 4.85 -0.14 -3.44
CA GLY A 399 4.26 -0.28 -2.11
C GLY A 399 3.12 0.71 -1.87
N CYS A 400 2.17 0.31 -1.05
CA CYS A 400 0.98 1.09 -0.71
C CYS A 400 0.72 1.13 0.80
N GLY A 401 -0.19 2.02 1.23
CA GLY A 401 -0.57 2.12 2.64
C GLY A 401 -1.33 0.89 3.11
N ILE A 402 -2.48 0.59 2.49
CA ILE A 402 -3.33 -0.57 2.82
C ILE A 402 -3.73 -1.26 1.53
N LEU A 403 -3.50 -2.58 1.46
CA LEU A 403 -3.96 -3.43 0.38
C LEU A 403 -4.97 -4.45 0.90
N LEU A 404 -6.11 -4.54 0.24
CA LEU A 404 -7.10 -5.60 0.43
C LEU A 404 -7.17 -6.45 -0.84
N TYR A 405 -6.73 -7.69 -0.78
CA TYR A 405 -6.92 -8.68 -1.84
C TYR A 405 -7.86 -9.77 -1.34
N GLN A 406 -9.01 -9.96 -2.00
CA GLN A 406 -10.00 -10.95 -1.57
C GLN A 406 -10.31 -10.86 -0.06
N SER A 407 -10.44 -9.63 0.44
CA SER A 407 -10.72 -9.32 1.84
C SER A 407 -11.89 -8.33 1.93
N GLY A 408 -12.90 -8.64 2.68
CA GLY A 408 -14.13 -7.84 2.72
C GLY A 408 -14.78 -7.70 4.10
N ASP A 409 -15.91 -6.99 4.12
CA ASP A 409 -16.60 -6.59 5.35
C ASP A 409 -15.68 -5.81 6.33
N ASN A 410 -14.69 -5.09 5.80
CA ASN A 410 -13.69 -4.38 6.60
C ASN A 410 -14.10 -2.92 6.84
N GLU A 411 -13.71 -2.41 7.99
CA GLU A 411 -13.81 -1.00 8.37
C GLU A 411 -12.41 -0.37 8.38
N ILE A 412 -12.15 0.57 7.44
CA ILE A 412 -10.88 1.29 7.30
C ILE A 412 -11.18 2.76 7.50
N THR A 413 -11.01 3.25 8.73
CA THR A 413 -11.48 4.58 9.11
C THR A 413 -10.49 5.37 9.94
N HIS A 414 -10.51 6.70 9.76
CA HIS A 414 -9.73 7.64 10.57
C HIS A 414 -8.21 7.41 10.50
N ASN A 415 -7.69 6.79 9.45
CA ASN A 415 -6.25 6.61 9.30
C ASN A 415 -5.65 7.83 8.61
N ARG A 416 -4.37 8.13 8.94
CA ARG A 416 -3.53 9.04 8.17
C ARG A 416 -2.53 8.23 7.37
N ILE A 417 -2.57 8.37 6.03
CA ILE A 417 -1.71 7.60 5.12
C ILE A 417 -0.92 8.58 4.24
N SER A 418 0.41 8.44 4.20
CA SER A 418 1.23 9.35 3.40
C SER A 418 2.58 8.76 2.98
N HIS A 419 3.22 9.41 2.01
CA HIS A 419 4.56 9.05 1.52
C HIS A 419 4.62 7.59 1.02
N MET A 420 3.69 7.26 0.12
CA MET A 420 3.66 5.96 -0.56
C MET A 420 4.00 6.15 -2.04
N PRO A 421 4.88 5.32 -2.61
CA PRO A 421 5.20 5.42 -4.04
C PRO A 421 4.00 5.12 -4.93
N ARG A 422 3.05 4.33 -4.44
CA ARG A 422 1.79 4.01 -5.13
C ARG A 422 0.57 4.37 -4.27
N TYR A 423 -0.42 3.52 -4.15
CA TYR A 423 -1.71 3.81 -3.52
C TYR A 423 -1.63 4.21 -2.05
N GLY A 424 -2.56 5.03 -1.59
CA GLY A 424 -2.92 5.09 -0.17
C GLY A 424 -3.67 3.85 0.26
N ILE A 425 -4.79 3.53 -0.41
CA ILE A 425 -5.60 2.34 -0.16
C ILE A 425 -5.95 1.68 -1.50
N SER A 426 -5.82 0.35 -1.59
CA SER A 426 -6.15 -0.40 -2.79
C SER A 426 -6.96 -1.66 -2.47
N LEU A 427 -7.98 -1.92 -3.30
CA LEU A 427 -8.80 -3.12 -3.28
C LEU A 427 -8.53 -3.92 -4.55
N LYS A 428 -8.20 -5.18 -4.41
CA LYS A 428 -7.84 -6.06 -5.53
C LYS A 428 -8.63 -7.36 -5.51
N GLY A 429 -8.80 -7.91 -6.68
CA GLY A 429 -9.46 -9.20 -6.89
C GLY A 429 -9.14 -9.74 -8.28
N LEU A 430 -10.15 -10.17 -9.02
CA LEU A 430 -10.00 -10.78 -10.33
C LEU A 430 -11.13 -10.33 -11.26
N ARG A 431 -10.82 -9.87 -12.47
CA ARG A 431 -11.84 -9.50 -13.46
C ARG A 431 -12.56 -10.72 -13.99
N HIS A 432 -13.86 -10.59 -14.31
CA HIS A 432 -14.66 -11.65 -14.93
C HIS A 432 -13.99 -12.23 -16.20
N LYS A 433 -13.43 -11.39 -17.04
CA LYS A 433 -12.78 -11.78 -18.28
C LYS A 433 -11.67 -12.84 -18.13
N VAL A 434 -10.95 -12.81 -16.99
CA VAL A 434 -9.82 -13.71 -16.71
C VAL A 434 -10.16 -14.76 -15.67
N MET A 435 -11.39 -14.79 -15.18
CA MET A 435 -11.86 -15.86 -14.30
C MET A 435 -11.91 -17.20 -15.03
N PRO A 436 -11.57 -18.30 -14.35
CA PRO A 436 -11.77 -19.64 -14.91
C PRO A 436 -13.27 -19.90 -15.15
N ALA A 437 -13.59 -20.70 -16.14
CA ALA A 437 -14.96 -21.08 -16.47
C ALA A 437 -15.66 -21.86 -15.34
N ASN A 438 -14.92 -22.37 -14.37
CA ASN A 438 -15.43 -23.10 -13.22
C ASN A 438 -14.54 -22.82 -11.99
N ILE A 439 -15.16 -22.46 -10.87
CA ILE A 439 -14.51 -22.25 -9.58
C ILE A 439 -15.20 -23.16 -8.56
N TYR A 440 -14.44 -23.99 -7.86
CA TYR A 440 -14.93 -24.94 -6.84
C TYR A 440 -16.05 -25.89 -7.35
N GLY A 441 -16.06 -26.24 -8.66
CA GLY A 441 -17.12 -27.03 -9.26
C GLY A 441 -18.35 -26.23 -9.70
N ILE A 442 -18.36 -24.92 -9.53
CA ILE A 442 -19.45 -24.01 -9.89
C ILE A 442 -19.12 -23.32 -11.21
N PRO A 443 -19.96 -23.44 -12.27
CA PRO A 443 -19.78 -22.67 -13.49
C PRO A 443 -19.82 -21.16 -13.20
N VAL A 444 -18.82 -20.43 -13.69
CA VAL A 444 -18.78 -18.97 -13.58
C VAL A 444 -19.52 -18.34 -14.75
N THR A 445 -20.49 -17.49 -14.46
CA THR A 445 -21.25 -16.70 -15.42
C THR A 445 -21.14 -15.22 -15.07
N TRP A 446 -21.60 -14.35 -15.99
CA TRP A 446 -21.67 -12.92 -15.70
C TRP A 446 -22.49 -12.61 -14.44
N GLU A 447 -23.60 -13.33 -14.24
CA GLU A 447 -24.55 -13.07 -13.14
C GLU A 447 -24.03 -13.49 -11.78
N ASN A 448 -23.10 -14.45 -11.71
CA ASN A 448 -22.60 -14.98 -10.43
C ASN A 448 -21.10 -14.68 -10.14
N HIS A 449 -20.39 -14.01 -11.04
CA HIS A 449 -18.95 -13.81 -10.87
C HIS A 449 -18.61 -12.99 -9.61
N TRP A 450 -19.47 -12.05 -9.21
CA TRP A 450 -19.26 -11.27 -7.97
C TRP A 450 -19.27 -12.12 -6.71
N ASP A 451 -19.90 -13.32 -6.71
CA ASP A 451 -19.92 -14.21 -5.55
C ASP A 451 -18.51 -14.69 -5.16
N PHE A 452 -17.59 -14.76 -6.13
CA PHE A 452 -16.20 -15.18 -5.96
C PHE A 452 -15.24 -14.02 -5.66
N LEU A 453 -15.73 -12.78 -5.62
CA LEU A 453 -14.93 -11.57 -5.39
C LEU A 453 -15.15 -11.10 -3.95
N HIS A 454 -14.18 -11.38 -3.09
CA HIS A 454 -14.31 -11.17 -1.64
C HIS A 454 -13.82 -9.81 -1.17
N SER A 455 -13.17 -8.98 -2.01
CA SER A 455 -12.96 -7.56 -1.74
C SER A 455 -14.28 -6.80 -1.92
N ARG A 456 -15.21 -7.01 -0.99
CA ARG A 456 -16.60 -6.53 -1.03
C ARG A 456 -17.05 -5.96 0.31
N ASN A 457 -18.06 -5.10 0.30
CA ASN A 457 -18.67 -4.49 1.50
C ASN A 457 -17.65 -3.76 2.39
N ASN A 458 -16.54 -3.28 1.84
CA ASN A 458 -15.55 -2.53 2.60
C ASN A 458 -16.02 -1.10 2.82
N TYR A 459 -15.90 -0.59 4.02
CA TYR A 459 -16.20 0.79 4.39
C TYR A 459 -14.89 1.57 4.60
N ILE A 460 -14.54 2.41 3.62
CA ILE A 460 -13.33 3.23 3.61
C ILE A 460 -13.74 4.67 3.88
N ALA A 461 -13.58 5.15 5.12
CA ALA A 461 -14.15 6.44 5.47
C ALA A 461 -13.27 7.27 6.42
N TYR A 462 -13.39 8.59 6.28
CA TYR A 462 -12.73 9.56 7.17
C TYR A 462 -11.21 9.42 7.24
N ASN A 463 -10.58 8.85 6.20
CA ASN A 463 -9.13 8.76 6.13
C ASN A 463 -8.55 10.06 5.56
N ASP A 464 -7.35 10.41 6.04
CA ASP A 464 -6.54 11.55 5.61
C ASP A 464 -5.36 11.03 4.78
N ILE A 465 -5.41 11.20 3.45
CA ILE A 465 -4.45 10.60 2.51
C ILE A 465 -3.74 11.69 1.71
N SER A 466 -2.41 11.71 1.77
CA SER A 466 -1.59 12.71 1.08
C SER A 466 -0.22 12.15 0.65
N ASN A 467 0.42 12.81 -0.30
CA ASN A 467 1.75 12.39 -0.77
C ASN A 467 1.83 10.89 -1.14
N VAL A 468 0.85 10.41 -1.89
CA VAL A 468 0.83 9.05 -2.46
C VAL A 468 0.82 9.11 -3.98
N MET A 469 1.06 8.00 -4.68
CA MET A 469 1.31 7.96 -6.14
C MET A 469 2.55 8.75 -6.57
N ILE A 470 3.56 8.88 -5.71
CA ILE A 470 4.70 9.79 -5.93
C ILE A 470 5.82 9.21 -6.80
N ASP A 471 5.81 7.90 -7.09
CA ASP A 471 6.84 7.24 -7.93
C ASP A 471 6.28 6.15 -8.86
N SER A 472 4.99 5.94 -8.90
CA SER A 472 4.30 4.98 -9.76
C SER A 472 3.19 5.65 -10.56
N GLN A 473 2.70 4.99 -11.59
CA GLN A 473 1.59 5.46 -12.42
C GLN A 473 0.50 4.38 -12.54
N ASP A 474 -0.57 4.66 -13.31
CA ASP A 474 -1.71 3.77 -13.51
C ASP A 474 -2.33 3.33 -12.18
N GLY A 475 -2.77 4.30 -11.43
CA GLY A 475 -3.36 4.10 -10.11
C GLY A 475 -4.02 5.34 -9.54
N GLY A 476 -4.62 5.21 -8.38
CA GLY A 476 -5.26 6.28 -7.64
C GLY A 476 -4.80 6.37 -6.20
N MET A 477 -5.09 7.49 -5.53
CA MET A 477 -4.85 7.60 -4.10
C MET A 477 -5.70 6.58 -3.33
N ILE A 478 -6.96 6.37 -3.77
CA ILE A 478 -7.76 5.18 -3.45
C ILE A 478 -8.08 4.51 -4.78
N GLU A 479 -7.84 3.21 -4.86
CA GLU A 479 -7.96 2.46 -6.11
C GLU A 479 -8.63 1.10 -5.89
N SER A 480 -9.31 0.59 -6.91
CA SER A 480 -9.90 -0.75 -6.93
C SER A 480 -9.78 -1.37 -8.31
N TRP A 481 -9.68 -2.72 -8.38
CA TRP A 481 -9.59 -3.47 -9.63
C TRP A 481 -10.16 -4.88 -9.44
N GLY A 482 -11.16 -5.26 -10.25
CA GLY A 482 -11.75 -6.60 -10.27
C GLY A 482 -12.33 -7.04 -8.93
N VAL A 483 -13.17 -6.22 -8.31
CA VAL A 483 -13.62 -6.41 -6.92
C VAL A 483 -15.12 -6.73 -6.84
N GLY A 484 -15.54 -7.25 -5.70
CA GLY A 484 -16.95 -7.49 -5.38
C GLY A 484 -17.71 -6.19 -5.11
N THR A 485 -19.00 -6.32 -4.93
CA THR A 485 -19.94 -5.19 -4.79
C THR A 485 -20.03 -4.66 -3.36
N GLY A 486 -20.69 -3.49 -3.19
CA GLY A 486 -21.03 -2.94 -1.87
C GLY A 486 -19.91 -2.16 -1.18
N ASN A 487 -18.82 -1.88 -1.87
CA ASN A 487 -17.74 -1.05 -1.32
C ASN A 487 -18.14 0.42 -1.25
N ALA A 488 -17.78 1.10 -0.15
CA ALA A 488 -18.05 2.50 0.07
C ALA A 488 -16.76 3.29 0.36
N ILE A 489 -16.60 4.44 -0.32
CA ILE A 489 -15.54 5.42 -0.11
C ILE A 489 -16.23 6.71 0.35
N HIS A 490 -16.18 7.02 1.65
CA HIS A 490 -17.02 8.06 2.26
C HIS A 490 -16.23 9.02 3.15
N GLY A 491 -16.40 10.31 2.95
CA GLY A 491 -15.86 11.32 3.87
C GLY A 491 -14.34 11.37 3.98
N ASN A 492 -13.60 10.84 2.99
CA ASN A 492 -12.13 10.87 3.02
C ASN A 492 -11.61 12.21 2.51
N ARG A 493 -10.46 12.64 3.00
CA ARG A 493 -9.68 13.75 2.44
C ARG A 493 -8.48 13.21 1.69
N LEU A 494 -8.42 13.51 0.40
CA LEU A 494 -7.36 13.14 -0.53
C LEU A 494 -6.69 14.43 -0.99
N HIS A 495 -5.44 14.67 -0.58
CA HIS A 495 -4.85 15.99 -0.78
C HIS A 495 -3.32 15.97 -0.97
N ASP A 496 -2.80 17.09 -1.47
CA ASP A 496 -1.37 17.39 -1.58
C ASP A 496 -0.55 16.21 -2.13
N SER A 497 -0.94 15.70 -3.29
CA SER A 497 -0.28 14.57 -3.93
C SER A 497 0.20 14.93 -5.34
N GLY A 498 1.52 14.85 -5.55
CA GLY A 498 2.14 14.95 -6.85
C GLY A 498 2.16 13.58 -7.51
N ILE A 499 1.16 13.32 -8.36
CA ILE A 499 1.04 12.06 -9.08
C ILE A 499 2.18 11.96 -10.09
N HIS A 500 3.01 10.95 -9.96
CA HIS A 500 4.15 10.74 -10.85
C HIS A 500 3.67 10.33 -12.24
N PHE A 501 4.38 10.78 -13.28
CA PHE A 501 3.99 10.58 -14.68
C PHE A 501 2.65 11.21 -15.09
N SER A 502 2.11 10.74 -16.20
CA SER A 502 0.98 11.33 -16.90
C SER A 502 -0.34 10.58 -16.69
N PHE A 503 -0.34 9.47 -15.95
CA PHE A 503 -1.50 8.60 -15.80
C PHE A 503 -1.73 8.24 -14.33
N GLY A 504 -2.68 8.93 -13.71
CA GLY A 504 -3.03 8.72 -12.31
C GLY A 504 -4.26 9.50 -11.87
N PHE A 505 -4.83 9.13 -10.71
CA PHE A 505 -6.15 9.57 -10.31
C PHE A 505 -6.24 9.84 -8.79
N GLY A 506 -7.22 10.62 -8.39
CA GLY A 506 -7.58 10.72 -6.98
C GLY A 506 -8.28 9.45 -6.50
N ILE A 507 -9.49 9.18 -7.00
CA ILE A 507 -10.19 7.90 -6.80
C ILE A 507 -10.26 7.18 -8.15
N TYR A 508 -9.73 5.97 -8.19
CA TYR A 508 -9.68 5.16 -9.39
C TYR A 508 -10.47 3.86 -9.19
N LEU A 509 -11.69 3.87 -9.69
CA LEU A 509 -12.52 2.67 -9.81
C LEU A 509 -12.18 2.03 -11.15
N ASP A 510 -11.07 1.26 -11.16
CA ASP A 510 -10.52 0.64 -12.36
C ASP A 510 -11.38 -0.54 -12.83
N ASP A 511 -10.92 -1.29 -13.82
CA ASP A 511 -11.69 -2.32 -14.50
C ASP A 511 -12.46 -3.25 -13.54
N ALA A 512 -13.75 -3.48 -13.82
CA ALA A 512 -14.64 -4.31 -13.01
C ALA A 512 -14.73 -3.86 -11.53
N SER A 513 -14.78 -2.54 -11.29
CA SER A 513 -15.04 -1.95 -9.98
C SER A 513 -16.48 -1.48 -9.92
N ASP A 514 -17.39 -2.40 -9.60
CA ASP A 514 -18.83 -2.24 -9.76
C ASP A 514 -19.53 -1.86 -8.46
N TYR A 515 -20.62 -1.09 -8.58
CA TYR A 515 -21.55 -0.74 -7.50
C TYR A 515 -20.88 -0.10 -6.27
N PHE A 516 -19.87 0.75 -6.51
CA PHE A 516 -19.27 1.59 -5.46
C PHE A 516 -20.17 2.75 -5.08
N THR A 517 -20.10 3.12 -3.81
CA THR A 517 -20.66 4.37 -3.28
C THR A 517 -19.51 5.31 -2.91
N VAL A 518 -19.33 6.40 -3.67
CA VAL A 518 -18.28 7.41 -3.49
C VAL A 518 -18.93 8.72 -3.06
N THR A 519 -18.91 9.01 -1.76
CA THR A 519 -19.72 10.12 -1.21
C THR A 519 -18.97 10.97 -0.21
N GLN A 520 -19.25 12.28 -0.25
CA GLN A 520 -18.74 13.28 0.70
C GLN A 520 -17.22 13.31 0.86
N ASN A 521 -16.46 12.91 -0.17
CA ASN A 521 -15.01 13.00 -0.15
C ASN A 521 -14.57 14.41 -0.56
N VAL A 522 -13.43 14.85 -0.02
CA VAL A 522 -12.74 16.09 -0.37
C VAL A 522 -11.46 15.75 -1.13
N LEU A 523 -11.38 16.15 -2.39
CA LEU A 523 -10.18 16.01 -3.21
C LEU A 523 -9.61 17.39 -3.54
N THR A 524 -8.37 17.67 -3.14
CA THR A 524 -7.74 18.98 -3.33
C THR A 524 -6.22 18.88 -3.43
N GLY A 525 -5.57 19.87 -4.08
CA GLY A 525 -4.12 19.93 -4.15
C GLY A 525 -3.46 18.76 -4.91
N LEU A 526 -4.22 18.08 -5.79
CA LEU A 526 -3.67 17.03 -6.65
C LEU A 526 -3.09 17.66 -7.92
N TYR A 527 -1.93 17.20 -8.34
CA TYR A 527 -1.25 17.66 -9.55
C TYR A 527 -0.45 16.53 -10.19
N SER A 528 -0.15 16.63 -11.49
CA SER A 528 0.71 15.70 -12.19
C SER A 528 2.13 16.26 -12.32
N THR A 529 3.13 15.44 -12.05
CA THR A 529 4.55 15.77 -12.25
C THR A 529 5.07 15.35 -13.63
N GLY A 530 4.25 14.63 -14.43
CA GLY A 530 4.62 14.14 -15.77
C GLY A 530 4.14 15.03 -16.91
N GLU A 531 4.56 14.70 -18.13
CA GLU A 531 4.11 15.29 -19.38
C GLU A 531 2.97 14.46 -20.00
N GLY A 532 2.17 15.02 -20.90
CA GLY A 532 1.15 14.31 -21.69
C GLY A 532 -0.06 13.80 -20.90
N LYS A 533 -0.46 14.45 -19.94
CA LYS A 533 -1.36 14.22 -18.83
C LYS A 533 -2.73 13.60 -19.13
N LEU A 534 -2.93 12.37 -18.68
CA LEU A 534 -4.26 11.77 -18.51
C LEU A 534 -4.48 11.53 -17.01
N TRP A 535 -4.90 12.55 -16.27
CA TRP A 535 -5.26 12.41 -14.88
C TRP A 535 -6.56 13.13 -14.54
N MET A 536 -7.31 12.56 -13.61
CA MET A 536 -8.63 13.01 -13.21
C MET A 536 -8.80 12.86 -11.70
N LEU A 537 -9.76 13.56 -11.14
CA LEU A 537 -10.05 13.44 -9.72
C LEU A 537 -10.75 12.11 -9.40
N ILE A 538 -11.75 11.72 -10.22
CA ILE A 538 -12.40 10.42 -10.12
C ILE A 538 -12.45 9.78 -11.51
N PHE A 539 -11.99 8.54 -11.61
CA PHE A 539 -12.12 7.75 -12.83
C PHE A 539 -12.89 6.46 -12.54
N SER A 540 -14.00 6.25 -13.24
CA SER A 540 -14.92 5.13 -13.04
C SER A 540 -14.99 4.24 -14.28
N LYS A 541 -14.60 2.98 -14.13
CA LYS A 541 -14.65 1.97 -15.21
C LYS A 541 -15.61 0.81 -14.89
N GLY A 542 -16.41 0.92 -13.85
CA GLY A 542 -17.37 -0.13 -13.45
C GLY A 542 -18.82 0.23 -13.72
N ILE A 543 -19.71 -0.64 -13.29
CA ILE A 543 -21.17 -0.55 -13.45
C ILE A 543 -21.78 0.04 -12.18
N GLY A 544 -22.82 0.89 -12.33
CA GLY A 544 -23.71 1.31 -11.24
C GLY A 544 -23.05 2.10 -10.13
N ASN A 545 -21.89 2.71 -10.38
CA ASN A 545 -21.17 3.49 -9.39
C ASN A 545 -21.90 4.81 -9.06
N LEU A 546 -22.06 5.10 -7.77
CA LEU A 546 -22.62 6.33 -7.24
C LEU A 546 -21.53 7.30 -6.83
N ILE A 547 -21.46 8.47 -7.47
CA ILE A 547 -20.53 9.57 -7.16
C ILE A 547 -21.38 10.76 -6.70
N GLN A 548 -21.49 10.97 -5.38
CA GLN A 548 -22.46 11.92 -4.84
C GLN A 548 -21.89 12.79 -3.71
N GLY A 549 -22.16 14.07 -3.76
CA GLY A 549 -21.88 15.01 -2.66
C GLY A 549 -20.39 15.19 -2.38
N ASN A 550 -19.51 14.98 -3.37
CA ASN A 550 -18.07 15.16 -3.20
C ASN A 550 -17.66 16.59 -3.51
N LEU A 551 -16.66 17.10 -2.81
CA LEU A 551 -16.00 18.38 -3.11
C LEU A 551 -14.71 18.10 -3.90
N LEU A 552 -14.73 18.39 -5.18
CA LEU A 552 -13.67 18.13 -6.14
C LEU A 552 -12.99 19.45 -6.53
N VAL A 553 -11.95 19.82 -5.80
CA VAL A 553 -11.14 21.01 -6.08
C VAL A 553 -9.92 20.61 -6.89
N SER A 554 -9.92 20.99 -8.16
CA SER A 554 -8.86 20.64 -9.10
C SER A 554 -7.93 21.82 -9.36
N ASN A 555 -6.92 21.57 -10.13
CA ASN A 555 -6.15 22.61 -10.81
C ASN A 555 -6.40 22.54 -12.33
N PRO A 556 -6.02 23.60 -13.09
CA PRO A 556 -6.24 23.64 -14.52
C PRO A 556 -5.58 22.53 -15.35
N ASP A 557 -4.68 21.77 -14.75
CA ASP A 557 -3.92 20.72 -15.43
C ASP A 557 -4.65 19.36 -15.45
N ALA A 558 -5.66 19.14 -14.59
CA ALA A 558 -6.51 17.97 -14.67
C ALA A 558 -7.28 17.93 -15.98
N ILE A 559 -7.30 16.76 -16.62
CA ILE A 559 -8.04 16.59 -17.87
C ILE A 559 -9.53 16.76 -17.63
N ALA A 560 -10.05 16.08 -16.61
CA ALA A 560 -11.44 16.19 -16.21
C ALA A 560 -11.59 15.96 -14.70
N ALA A 561 -12.71 16.38 -14.15
CA ALA A 561 -13.07 16.03 -12.79
C ALA A 561 -13.44 14.54 -12.69
N ILE A 562 -14.32 14.08 -13.58
CA ILE A 562 -14.84 12.72 -13.59
C ILE A 562 -14.67 12.13 -14.99
N GLY A 563 -14.05 10.95 -15.07
CA GLY A 563 -13.91 10.18 -16.31
C GLY A 563 -14.62 8.85 -16.28
N THR A 564 -14.95 8.35 -17.46
CA THR A 564 -15.53 7.02 -17.65
C THR A 564 -14.92 6.31 -18.84
N GLN A 565 -14.70 4.99 -18.69
CA GLN A 565 -14.20 4.14 -19.75
C GLN A 565 -14.68 2.72 -19.51
N GLU A 566 -14.96 1.99 -20.58
CA GLU A 566 -15.13 0.54 -20.53
C GLU A 566 -13.88 -0.17 -21.02
N MET A 567 -13.64 -1.36 -20.52
CA MET A 567 -12.62 -2.29 -21.02
C MET A 567 -13.25 -3.44 -21.79
N ALA A 568 -12.52 -3.97 -22.75
CA ALA A 568 -13.00 -5.10 -23.54
C ALA A 568 -13.28 -6.32 -22.63
N GLY A 569 -14.53 -6.79 -22.64
CA GLY A 569 -15.01 -7.91 -21.82
C GLY A 569 -15.50 -7.55 -20.42
N GLU A 570 -15.47 -6.26 -20.08
CA GLU A 570 -16.07 -5.68 -18.90
C GLU A 570 -17.02 -4.55 -19.32
N ASP A 571 -17.95 -4.17 -18.48
CA ASP A 571 -18.94 -3.13 -18.80
C ASP A 571 -18.73 -1.87 -17.96
N ASN A 572 -19.18 -0.72 -18.47
CA ASN A 572 -19.22 0.55 -17.76
C ASN A 572 -20.51 1.28 -18.15
N LYS A 573 -21.45 1.29 -17.25
CA LYS A 573 -22.78 1.90 -17.44
C LYS A 573 -23.43 2.26 -16.11
N GLU A 574 -24.54 2.98 -16.20
CA GLU A 574 -25.42 3.28 -15.08
C GLU A 574 -24.72 4.05 -13.94
N VAL A 575 -23.67 4.83 -14.28
CA VAL A 575 -22.98 5.68 -13.28
C VAL A 575 -23.89 6.84 -12.89
N THR A 576 -24.03 7.11 -11.59
CA THR A 576 -24.76 8.25 -11.06
C THR A 576 -23.78 9.31 -10.56
N VAL A 577 -23.91 10.55 -11.07
CA VAL A 577 -23.11 11.71 -10.69
C VAL A 577 -24.02 12.82 -10.19
N LYS A 578 -24.12 13.01 -8.85
CA LYS A 578 -25.14 13.86 -8.27
C LYS A 578 -24.66 14.70 -7.10
N GLY A 579 -25.07 15.98 -7.10
CA GLY A 579 -24.83 16.88 -5.96
C GLY A 579 -23.36 17.13 -5.64
N ASN A 580 -22.44 16.95 -6.61
CA ASN A 580 -21.03 17.21 -6.41
C ASN A 580 -20.71 18.69 -6.65
N ILE A 581 -19.73 19.23 -5.96
CA ILE A 581 -19.10 20.51 -6.28
C ILE A 581 -17.81 20.25 -7.03
N ILE A 582 -17.70 20.76 -8.25
CA ILE A 582 -16.53 20.63 -9.11
C ILE A 582 -15.97 22.02 -9.38
N TYR A 583 -14.79 22.28 -8.83
CA TYR A 583 -14.14 23.58 -8.85
C TYR A 583 -12.77 23.51 -9.52
N ASN A 584 -12.51 24.39 -10.48
CA ASN A 584 -11.23 24.53 -11.20
C ASN A 584 -10.78 23.31 -11.99
N SER A 585 -11.68 22.45 -12.46
CA SER A 585 -11.33 21.38 -13.39
C SER A 585 -11.21 21.90 -14.83
N GLY A 586 -10.37 21.24 -15.64
CA GLY A 586 -10.26 21.50 -17.08
C GLY A 586 -11.57 21.19 -17.80
N TYR A 587 -12.06 19.98 -17.64
CA TYR A 587 -13.38 19.53 -18.13
C TYR A 587 -14.16 18.91 -16.98
N LEU A 588 -15.49 18.90 -17.12
CA LEU A 588 -16.37 18.24 -16.15
C LEU A 588 -16.26 16.73 -16.27
N TYR A 589 -16.48 16.26 -17.47
CA TYR A 589 -16.49 14.84 -17.80
C TYR A 589 -15.52 14.54 -18.93
N TYR A 590 -14.92 13.34 -18.87
CA TYR A 590 -14.17 12.75 -19.96
C TYR A 590 -14.75 11.38 -20.31
N PHE A 591 -15.25 11.24 -21.54
CA PHE A 591 -15.79 10.00 -22.06
C PHE A 591 -14.83 9.40 -23.08
N VAL A 592 -14.19 8.28 -22.74
CA VAL A 592 -13.39 7.55 -23.72
C VAL A 592 -14.31 7.02 -24.82
N ASN A 593 -15.42 6.39 -24.44
CA ASN A 593 -16.48 5.96 -25.33
C ASN A 593 -17.83 6.41 -24.76
N TRP A 594 -18.65 7.07 -25.56
CA TRP A 594 -20.00 7.45 -25.16
C TRP A 594 -21.02 6.37 -25.56
N ARG A 595 -21.91 6.07 -24.61
CA ARG A 595 -23.17 5.34 -24.83
C ARG A 595 -24.25 6.01 -24.00
N GLU A 596 -25.52 5.89 -24.41
CA GLU A 596 -26.64 6.53 -23.71
C GLU A 596 -26.82 6.03 -22.28
N ASP A 597 -26.46 4.81 -22.02
CA ASP A 597 -26.56 4.15 -20.72
C ASP A 597 -25.34 4.36 -19.79
N LYS A 598 -24.34 5.14 -20.24
CA LYS A 598 -23.16 5.49 -19.39
C LYS A 598 -23.57 6.10 -18.06
N PHE A 599 -24.49 7.04 -18.12
CA PHE A 599 -25.05 7.64 -16.90
C PHE A 599 -26.50 7.19 -16.67
N ALA A 600 -26.79 6.71 -15.47
CA ALA A 600 -28.15 6.59 -14.98
C ALA A 600 -28.71 7.99 -14.67
N GLU A 601 -27.93 8.80 -13.97
CA GLU A 601 -28.26 10.20 -13.63
C GLU A 601 -26.97 11.04 -13.61
N ALA A 602 -27.02 12.26 -14.15
CA ALA A 602 -26.06 13.33 -13.86
C ALA A 602 -26.89 14.58 -13.57
N ASN A 603 -26.89 15.07 -12.32
CA ASN A 603 -27.76 16.18 -11.95
C ASN A 603 -27.41 16.84 -10.61
N TYR A 604 -27.93 18.02 -10.36
CA TYR A 604 -27.77 18.81 -9.14
C TYR A 604 -26.29 19.06 -8.77
N ASN A 605 -25.38 19.04 -9.75
CA ASN A 605 -23.98 19.34 -9.56
C ASN A 605 -23.73 20.85 -9.68
N LEU A 606 -22.71 21.35 -9.00
CA LEU A 606 -22.25 22.74 -9.10
C LEU A 606 -20.88 22.78 -9.75
N TYR A 607 -20.78 23.54 -10.84
CA TYR A 607 -19.57 23.63 -11.64
C TYR A 607 -19.03 25.05 -11.69
N TRP A 608 -17.72 25.21 -11.53
CA TRP A 608 -17.04 26.47 -11.76
C TRP A 608 -15.58 26.26 -12.11
N SER A 609 -15.06 27.12 -12.98
CA SER A 609 -13.63 27.19 -13.26
C SER A 609 -13.22 28.64 -13.50
N ASP A 610 -12.28 29.15 -12.75
CA ASP A 610 -11.71 30.48 -12.91
C ASP A 610 -11.00 30.64 -14.26
N ARG A 611 -10.31 29.56 -14.72
CA ARG A 611 -9.63 29.55 -16.01
C ARG A 611 -10.55 29.74 -17.20
N PHE A 612 -11.74 29.15 -17.15
CA PHE A 612 -12.72 29.19 -18.25
C PHE A 612 -13.84 30.23 -18.01
N GLN A 613 -13.68 31.11 -17.02
CA GLN A 613 -14.66 32.12 -16.66
C GLN A 613 -16.09 31.59 -16.54
N GLY A 614 -16.25 30.43 -15.94
CA GLY A 614 -17.53 29.74 -15.79
C GLY A 614 -18.01 28.99 -17.04
N VAL A 615 -17.20 28.88 -18.09
CA VAL A 615 -17.53 28.02 -19.24
C VAL A 615 -17.27 26.56 -18.88
N CYS A 616 -18.31 25.74 -18.87
CA CYS A 616 -18.21 24.30 -18.67
C CYS A 616 -18.08 23.58 -19.99
N GLN A 617 -17.17 22.61 -20.00
CA GLN A 617 -16.88 21.81 -21.17
C GLN A 617 -16.84 20.32 -20.80
N VAL A 618 -17.10 19.48 -21.78
CA VAL A 618 -17.00 18.02 -21.71
C VAL A 618 -16.05 17.59 -22.82
N ALA A 619 -15.15 16.65 -22.52
CA ALA A 619 -14.21 16.10 -23.48
C ALA A 619 -14.48 14.62 -23.76
N GLY A 620 -14.05 14.16 -24.93
CA GLY A 620 -14.18 12.77 -25.36
C GLY A 620 -14.82 12.64 -26.71
N LYS A 621 -15.51 11.53 -26.96
CA LYS A 621 -16.15 11.27 -28.22
C LYS A 621 -17.68 11.12 -28.02
N LEU A 622 -18.43 12.13 -28.41
CA LEU A 622 -19.89 12.17 -28.32
C LEU A 622 -20.52 12.13 -29.72
N PRO A 623 -21.76 11.67 -29.85
CA PRO A 623 -22.49 11.67 -31.14
C PRO A 623 -23.05 13.07 -31.49
N LEU A 624 -22.23 14.10 -31.38
CA LEU A 624 -22.56 15.52 -31.62
C LEU A 624 -21.43 16.18 -32.42
N PRO A 625 -21.70 17.28 -33.14
CA PRO A 625 -20.62 18.12 -33.66
C PRO A 625 -19.79 18.69 -32.50
N SER A 626 -18.48 18.49 -32.52
CA SER A 626 -17.58 19.05 -31.53
C SER A 626 -17.42 20.56 -31.71
N SER A 627 -17.17 21.26 -30.60
CA SER A 627 -16.84 22.68 -30.62
C SER A 627 -15.37 22.93 -31.00
N GLY A 628 -14.55 21.88 -31.08
CA GLY A 628 -13.13 21.94 -31.41
C GLY A 628 -12.39 20.70 -30.87
N ALA A 629 -11.08 20.79 -30.86
CA ALA A 629 -10.23 19.79 -30.22
C ALA A 629 -9.27 20.46 -29.23
N ASP A 630 -8.92 19.77 -28.17
CA ASP A 630 -7.92 20.22 -27.21
C ASP A 630 -6.47 19.98 -27.70
N LEU A 631 -5.49 20.36 -26.90
CA LEU A 631 -4.05 20.20 -27.24
C LEU A 631 -3.63 18.74 -27.44
N LEU A 632 -4.42 17.78 -26.95
CA LEU A 632 -4.18 16.35 -27.13
C LEU A 632 -5.03 15.73 -28.26
N GLY A 633 -5.72 16.60 -29.06
CA GLY A 633 -6.55 16.18 -30.19
C GLY A 633 -7.88 15.55 -29.78
N ARG A 634 -8.32 15.67 -28.50
CA ARG A 634 -9.62 15.16 -28.06
C ARG A 634 -10.73 16.13 -28.43
N GLU A 635 -11.86 15.59 -28.87
CA GLU A 635 -13.04 16.39 -29.18
C GLU A 635 -13.58 17.07 -27.89
N VAL A 636 -13.95 18.33 -27.98
CA VAL A 636 -14.48 19.15 -26.90
C VAL A 636 -15.87 19.62 -27.24
N TYR A 637 -16.76 19.64 -26.25
CA TYR A 637 -18.16 20.03 -26.37
C TYR A 637 -18.47 21.08 -25.29
N ASP A 638 -19.16 22.16 -25.69
CA ASP A 638 -19.62 23.15 -24.73
C ASP A 638 -20.83 22.65 -23.92
N TRP A 639 -21.15 23.40 -22.86
CA TRP A 639 -22.25 23.09 -21.95
C TRP A 639 -23.61 22.96 -22.65
N GLN A 640 -23.90 23.74 -23.70
CA GLN A 640 -25.17 23.65 -24.41
C GLN A 640 -25.25 22.38 -25.23
N ALA A 641 -24.16 22.03 -25.93
CA ALA A 641 -24.08 20.78 -26.68
C ALA A 641 -24.26 19.56 -25.73
N TRP A 642 -23.57 19.55 -24.62
CA TRP A 642 -23.75 18.50 -23.61
C TRP A 642 -25.19 18.39 -23.10
N ARG A 643 -25.78 19.50 -22.70
CA ARG A 643 -27.17 19.52 -22.21
C ARG A 643 -28.22 19.20 -23.27
N SER A 644 -27.93 19.40 -24.54
CA SER A 644 -28.84 19.03 -25.63
C SER A 644 -28.83 17.52 -25.94
N LEU A 645 -27.79 16.84 -25.50
CA LEU A 645 -27.65 15.38 -25.67
C LEU A 645 -28.82 14.67 -24.97
N ILE A 646 -29.45 13.73 -25.67
CA ILE A 646 -30.60 12.95 -25.17
C ILE A 646 -31.74 13.85 -24.62
N GLY A 647 -32.04 14.94 -25.35
CA GLY A 647 -33.18 15.81 -25.03
C GLY A 647 -33.07 16.54 -23.69
N GLY A 648 -31.86 16.76 -23.18
CA GLY A 648 -31.61 17.46 -21.90
C GLY A 648 -31.79 16.60 -20.65
N LYS A 649 -31.66 15.31 -20.80
CA LYS A 649 -31.78 14.34 -19.69
C LYS A 649 -30.76 14.60 -18.57
N PHE A 650 -29.52 14.99 -18.93
CA PHE A 650 -28.42 15.15 -17.99
C PHE A 650 -28.22 16.62 -17.59
N ASP A 651 -27.79 16.84 -16.35
CA ASP A 651 -27.46 18.13 -15.74
C ASP A 651 -28.57 19.20 -15.89
N ALA A 652 -29.83 18.76 -15.96
CA ALA A 652 -30.98 19.67 -16.14
C ALA A 652 -31.12 20.69 -14.97
N HIS A 653 -30.78 20.29 -13.75
CA HIS A 653 -30.84 21.13 -12.55
C HIS A 653 -29.43 21.44 -11.98
N SER A 654 -28.38 21.10 -12.70
CA SER A 654 -26.99 21.47 -12.33
C SER A 654 -26.76 22.95 -12.63
N LEU A 655 -25.90 23.60 -11.86
CA LEU A 655 -25.62 25.05 -11.97
C LEU A 655 -24.16 25.27 -12.40
N ILE A 656 -23.95 26.31 -13.17
CA ILE A 656 -22.64 26.93 -13.41
C ILE A 656 -22.59 28.21 -12.59
N ALA A 657 -21.95 28.16 -11.44
CA ALA A 657 -21.78 29.32 -10.56
C ALA A 657 -20.56 29.07 -9.63
N ASP A 658 -19.92 30.17 -9.22
CA ASP A 658 -18.82 30.12 -8.26
C ASP A 658 -19.31 29.47 -6.95
N PRO A 659 -18.73 28.33 -6.54
CA PRO A 659 -19.10 27.68 -5.29
C PRO A 659 -18.66 28.44 -4.05
N GLN A 660 -17.90 29.53 -4.21
CA GLN A 660 -17.38 30.36 -3.12
C GLN A 660 -16.56 29.53 -2.11
N VAL A 661 -15.64 28.75 -2.66
CA VAL A 661 -14.72 27.91 -1.88
C VAL A 661 -13.73 28.80 -1.16
N ARG A 662 -13.58 28.58 0.15
CA ARG A 662 -12.61 29.26 0.99
C ARG A 662 -11.65 28.27 1.60
N GLN A 663 -10.37 28.45 1.36
CA GLN A 663 -9.33 27.70 2.05
C GLN A 663 -8.95 28.43 3.35
N LEU A 664 -9.02 27.73 4.48
CA LEU A 664 -8.63 28.23 5.78
C LEU A 664 -7.10 28.07 5.99
N PRO A 665 -6.50 28.81 6.95
CA PRO A 665 -5.05 28.72 7.19
C PRO A 665 -4.55 27.33 7.63
N ASP A 666 -5.40 26.48 8.16
CA ASP A 666 -5.14 25.09 8.54
C ASP A 666 -5.28 24.09 7.38
N GLY A 667 -5.63 24.61 6.19
CA GLY A 667 -5.84 23.80 4.99
C GLY A 667 -7.27 23.27 4.83
N GLU A 668 -8.15 23.46 5.80
CA GLU A 668 -9.57 23.15 5.64
C GLU A 668 -10.19 23.92 4.46
N ILE A 669 -11.08 23.27 3.76
CA ILE A 669 -11.86 23.88 2.68
C ILE A 669 -13.30 24.00 3.11
N ARG A 670 -13.81 25.23 3.10
CA ARG A 670 -15.21 25.54 3.44
C ARG A 670 -15.88 26.34 2.32
N LEU A 671 -17.18 26.26 2.29
CA LEU A 671 -18.00 27.13 1.47
C LEU A 671 -18.46 28.35 2.27
N GLU A 672 -18.57 29.49 1.60
CA GLU A 672 -19.27 30.64 2.18
C GLU A 672 -20.75 30.32 2.35
N ILE A 673 -21.38 30.85 3.38
CA ILE A 673 -22.81 30.61 3.68
C ILE A 673 -23.75 31.03 2.52
N THR A 674 -23.27 31.89 1.62
CA THR A 674 -23.98 32.36 0.43
C THR A 674 -23.72 31.48 -0.79
N SER A 675 -22.98 30.38 -0.66
CA SER A 675 -22.67 29.49 -1.78
C SER A 675 -23.94 28.97 -2.46
N PRO A 676 -24.00 28.98 -3.80
CA PRO A 676 -25.12 28.41 -4.54
C PRO A 676 -25.23 26.87 -4.35
N ALA A 677 -24.22 26.20 -3.81
CA ALA A 677 -24.28 24.79 -3.49
C ALA A 677 -25.43 24.42 -2.55
N TYR A 678 -25.73 25.29 -1.58
CA TYR A 678 -26.81 25.05 -0.63
C TYR A 678 -28.21 25.08 -1.30
N LEU A 679 -28.37 25.78 -2.43
CA LEU A 679 -29.61 25.75 -3.23
C LEU A 679 -29.80 24.38 -3.90
N LEU A 680 -28.72 23.61 -4.11
CA LEU A 680 -28.72 22.26 -4.67
C LEU A 680 -28.82 21.18 -3.60
N GLY A 681 -28.93 21.55 -2.31
CA GLY A 681 -29.02 20.60 -1.20
C GLY A 681 -27.68 20.11 -0.68
N TRP A 682 -26.60 20.88 -0.89
CA TRP A 682 -25.28 20.55 -0.33
C TRP A 682 -25.32 20.45 1.20
N VAL A 683 -24.65 19.44 1.72
CA VAL A 683 -24.41 19.25 3.15
C VAL A 683 -22.89 19.32 3.39
N ASP A 684 -22.48 20.17 4.30
CA ASP A 684 -21.07 20.34 4.61
C ASP A 684 -20.44 19.05 5.12
N ILE A 685 -19.22 18.83 4.71
CA ILE A 685 -18.40 17.67 5.13
C ILE A 685 -17.79 18.03 6.48
N ASP A 686 -17.92 17.14 7.46
CA ASP A 686 -17.35 17.34 8.79
C ASP A 686 -15.87 16.95 8.82
N ASP A 687 -15.00 17.88 8.51
CA ASP A 687 -13.54 17.68 8.47
C ASP A 687 -12.96 17.23 9.81
N LYS A 688 -13.64 17.46 10.93
CA LYS A 688 -13.16 17.06 12.26
C LYS A 688 -13.14 15.56 12.48
N GLN A 689 -13.91 14.83 11.68
CA GLN A 689 -13.92 13.37 11.71
C GLN A 689 -12.79 12.76 10.85
N ILE A 690 -12.09 13.56 10.04
CA ILE A 690 -11.10 13.05 9.09
C ILE A 690 -9.73 12.91 9.78
N GLY A 691 -9.10 11.76 9.57
CA GLY A 691 -7.83 11.41 10.18
C GLY A 691 -7.95 10.85 11.60
N PRO A 692 -6.83 10.55 12.26
CA PRO A 692 -6.81 9.99 13.62
C PRO A 692 -7.50 10.88 14.65
N GLN A 693 -8.33 10.26 15.48
CA GLN A 693 -9.15 10.90 16.51
C GLN A 693 -8.49 10.82 17.89
#